data_ab5809e069985e0c3b13ab526e54fc37
#
_entry.id   ab5809e069985e0c3b13ab526e54fc37
#
_cell.length_a   1.000
_cell.length_b   1.000
_cell.length_c   1.000
_cell.angle_alpha   90.00
_cell.angle_beta   90.00
_cell.angle_gamma   90.00
#
_symmetry.space_group_name_H-M   'P 1'
#
loop_
_entity.id
_entity.type
_entity.pdbx_description
1 polymer ?
#
loop_
_entity_poly.entity_id
_entity_poly.type
_entity_poly.pdbx_seq_one_letter_code
_entity_poly.pdbx_strand_id
1 'polypeptide(L)'
;MTETSTDNSARYQRPHYAPGVPGVIAPVTEPLPRMLDDAARRFPDRVAIDFLGATTTYARLSQQVARAAETLRRLGVGRGDVVGVILPNCPQHVVIAYAAWRIGAIVAEHNPLAPAAQIREQIEIHGGRVMIAWEKSLDRLTRATGSLAAAGLGEHHRVLAVDLSRGLPWTSRLALRLPVAAARSRRSELRGRVPAGVRSWDDAVAASAPLPAGHPLPGVDDTAVLLYTGGTTGTPKAVRLTHANLRSNAQMSLAWASQVCETGEETFYAVLPFFHAFGLSLSLLCAVGLAATQVILPKFGADMVLAAWKRRPATFFPGVPVMFDRIVTRAAATGADLSSCKIAVCGAAATPLAVARAWEEATGGVIIEGYGMTEASPIILGNPISPERRPGALGVPYPSTDVRLVDPDDPDVQVEPGRVGELLARGPQIFPGYWGDSEETEATLLPGGWLRTGDLVRQEDDGFYVIADRRKELIISGGFNVYPTEVEAAVRSMPQVEDVAVVGLPGDSGNENVVAAILPKEGQTVTLEQVRAWAEKTLSHYALPRQIAILSEMPRSVIGKVLRRAVREELLAAREAASDAAGAAAAASTAAATALVERLGEASGRRGARPGVDPAAAGAESDGPAGPTPSAGRPGPDGPDDPADPDESVESEKPTDPAKSAEPEESEDRS
;
A
#
# COMPACT_ATOMS: atom_id res chain seq x y z
N MET A 1 38.29 7.70 22.22
CA MET A 1 37.90 9.10 22.40
C MET A 1 36.38 9.08 22.58
N THR A 2 35.96 9.26 23.81
CA THR A 2 34.56 9.30 24.22
C THR A 2 33.99 10.63 23.82
N GLU A 3 33.18 10.65 22.73
CA GLU A 3 32.34 11.80 22.43
C GLU A 3 31.29 11.90 23.53
N THR A 4 31.41 12.97 24.25
CA THR A 4 30.52 13.43 25.30
C THR A 4 29.07 13.51 24.76
N SER A 5 28.19 12.88 25.49
CA SER A 5 26.74 13.01 25.44
C SER A 5 26.32 14.50 25.55
N THR A 6 26.47 15.26 24.50
CA THR A 6 25.82 16.54 24.36
C THR A 6 24.36 16.27 24.01
N ASP A 7 23.49 16.91 24.77
CA ASP A 7 22.04 16.89 24.71
C ASP A 7 21.51 16.89 23.24
N ASN A 8 21.28 15.69 22.71
CA ASN A 8 20.80 15.48 21.36
C ASN A 8 19.27 15.77 21.25
N SER A 9 18.64 16.09 22.39
CA SER A 9 17.19 16.31 22.47
C SER A 9 16.73 17.53 21.69
N ALA A 10 17.54 18.60 21.71
CA ALA A 10 17.22 19.86 21.01
C ALA A 10 17.20 19.69 19.48
N ARG A 11 18.02 18.77 18.92
CA ARG A 11 18.09 18.53 17.46
C ARG A 11 16.79 17.96 16.88
N TYR A 12 16.05 17.17 17.68
CA TYR A 12 14.85 16.46 17.26
C TYR A 12 13.56 17.10 17.81
N GLN A 13 13.65 18.18 18.59
CA GLN A 13 12.45 18.92 18.95
C GLN A 13 11.87 19.59 17.70
N ARG A 14 10.64 19.24 17.37
CA ARG A 14 9.90 19.81 16.24
C ARG A 14 8.81 20.74 16.75
N PRO A 15 8.60 21.92 16.13
CA PRO A 15 7.63 22.91 16.61
C PRO A 15 6.20 22.37 16.69
N HIS A 16 5.86 21.37 15.89
CA HIS A 16 4.49 20.81 15.81
C HIS A 16 4.25 19.57 16.68
N TYR A 17 5.24 19.13 17.45
CA TYR A 17 5.02 17.99 18.35
C TYR A 17 3.98 18.36 19.43
N ALA A 18 3.05 17.43 19.70
CA ALA A 18 2.15 17.58 20.83
C ALA A 18 2.97 17.72 22.14
N PRO A 19 2.49 18.50 23.13
CA PRO A 19 3.20 18.68 24.39
C PRO A 19 3.55 17.33 25.02
N GLY A 20 4.81 17.17 25.48
CA GLY A 20 5.29 15.93 26.11
C GLY A 20 5.72 14.82 25.17
N VAL A 21 5.55 14.96 23.85
CA VAL A 21 6.16 14.03 22.89
C VAL A 21 7.67 14.32 22.83
N PRO A 22 8.54 13.30 23.12
CA PRO A 22 9.99 13.51 23.12
C PRO A 22 10.50 13.61 21.68
N GLY A 23 11.54 14.44 21.45
CA GLY A 23 12.23 14.49 20.16
C GLY A 23 13.03 13.21 19.87
N VAL A 24 13.44 12.49 20.92
CA VAL A 24 14.28 11.28 20.85
C VAL A 24 13.68 10.20 21.73
N ILE A 25 13.59 8.97 21.23
CA ILE A 25 13.26 7.80 22.04
C ILE A 25 14.50 7.24 22.72
N ALA A 26 14.33 6.54 23.83
CA ALA A 26 15.42 5.79 24.45
C ALA A 26 15.94 4.68 23.52
N PRO A 27 17.24 4.42 23.47
CA PRO A 27 17.79 3.31 22.71
C PRO A 27 17.17 1.97 23.11
N VAL A 28 16.86 1.14 22.12
CA VAL A 28 16.33 -0.21 22.35
C VAL A 28 17.46 -1.12 22.77
N THR A 29 17.37 -1.66 23.99
CA THR A 29 18.35 -2.57 24.59
C THR A 29 17.82 -3.98 24.79
N GLU A 30 16.53 -4.21 24.56
CA GLU A 30 15.88 -5.49 24.77
C GLU A 30 15.03 -5.92 23.56
N PRO A 31 14.99 -7.23 23.23
CA PRO A 31 14.26 -7.73 22.05
C PRO A 31 12.75 -7.74 22.27
N LEU A 32 11.98 -7.96 21.16
CA LEU A 32 10.52 -7.96 21.15
C LEU A 32 9.85 -8.87 22.21
N PRO A 33 10.35 -10.07 22.53
CA PRO A 33 9.73 -10.92 23.57
C PRO A 33 9.57 -10.22 24.92
N ARG A 34 10.44 -9.31 25.27
CA ARG A 34 10.35 -8.55 26.53
C ARG A 34 9.09 -7.70 26.63
N MET A 35 8.56 -7.21 25.51
CA MET A 35 7.30 -6.45 25.53
C MET A 35 6.15 -7.29 26.10
N LEU A 36 6.06 -8.55 25.68
CA LEU A 36 5.04 -9.47 26.22
C LEU A 36 5.33 -9.88 27.67
N ASP A 37 6.61 -10.14 28.02
CA ASP A 37 7.01 -10.45 29.39
C ASP A 37 6.62 -9.33 30.36
N ASP A 38 6.84 -8.08 29.97
CA ASP A 38 6.50 -6.90 30.77
C ASP A 38 5.00 -6.71 30.90
N ALA A 39 4.26 -6.85 29.81
CA ALA A 39 2.80 -6.79 29.83
C ALA A 39 2.20 -7.90 30.72
N ALA A 40 2.67 -9.15 30.58
CA ALA A 40 2.20 -10.30 31.35
C ALA A 40 2.56 -10.19 32.84
N ARG A 41 3.69 -9.56 33.18
CA ARG A 41 4.13 -9.35 34.57
C ARG A 41 3.31 -8.25 35.24
N ARG A 42 3.07 -7.12 34.55
CA ARG A 42 2.42 -5.93 35.10
C ARG A 42 0.88 -6.05 35.08
N PHE A 43 0.33 -6.71 34.07
CA PHE A 43 -1.11 -6.82 33.81
C PHE A 43 -1.56 -8.25 33.51
N PRO A 44 -1.28 -9.24 34.39
CA PRO A 44 -1.50 -10.67 34.10
C PRO A 44 -2.95 -11.02 33.76
N ASP A 45 -3.90 -10.41 34.46
CA ASP A 45 -5.33 -10.73 34.36
C ASP A 45 -6.06 -9.89 33.28
N ARG A 46 -5.38 -8.86 32.74
CA ARG A 46 -5.97 -8.07 31.66
C ARG A 46 -6.12 -8.91 30.40
N VAL A 47 -7.22 -8.69 29.71
CA VAL A 47 -7.48 -9.32 28.41
C VAL A 47 -6.46 -8.78 27.38
N ALA A 48 -5.61 -9.66 26.88
CA ALA A 48 -4.66 -9.36 25.82
C ALA A 48 -5.31 -9.48 24.44
N ILE A 49 -6.15 -10.49 24.23
CA ILE A 49 -6.80 -10.79 22.96
C ILE A 49 -8.30 -11.01 23.17
N ASP A 50 -9.11 -10.37 22.32
CA ASP A 50 -10.52 -10.71 22.09
C ASP A 50 -10.68 -11.09 20.62
N PHE A 51 -10.93 -12.36 20.37
CA PHE A 51 -11.18 -12.89 19.03
C PHE A 51 -12.63 -13.35 18.90
N LEU A 52 -13.46 -12.53 18.28
CA LEU A 52 -14.88 -12.83 18.05
C LEU A 52 -15.62 -13.24 19.34
N GLY A 53 -15.21 -12.66 20.48
CA GLY A 53 -15.79 -12.88 21.81
C GLY A 53 -15.06 -13.93 22.67
N ALA A 54 -14.06 -14.63 22.15
CA ALA A 54 -13.16 -15.44 22.98
C ALA A 54 -12.02 -14.57 23.50
N THR A 55 -11.82 -14.58 24.81
CA THR A 55 -10.81 -13.76 25.47
C THR A 55 -9.63 -14.58 25.96
N THR A 56 -8.44 -13.99 25.87
CA THR A 56 -7.20 -14.53 26.41
C THR A 56 -6.50 -13.45 27.20
N THR A 57 -6.16 -13.72 28.47
CA THR A 57 -5.41 -12.76 29.32
C THR A 57 -3.92 -12.76 28.96
N TYR A 58 -3.18 -11.72 29.41
CA TYR A 58 -1.74 -11.65 29.19
C TYR A 58 -0.98 -12.81 29.82
N ALA A 59 -1.36 -13.26 31.03
CA ALA A 59 -0.78 -14.43 31.68
C ALA A 59 -0.99 -15.69 30.83
N ARG A 60 -2.21 -15.90 30.29
CA ARG A 60 -2.52 -17.03 29.43
C ARG A 60 -1.81 -16.96 28.09
N LEU A 61 -1.73 -15.77 27.48
CA LEU A 61 -0.99 -15.55 26.24
C LEU A 61 0.50 -15.92 26.42
N SER A 62 1.13 -15.44 27.50
CA SER A 62 2.53 -15.79 27.80
C SER A 62 2.75 -17.28 27.96
N GLN A 63 1.83 -18.00 28.64
CA GLN A 63 1.87 -19.46 28.75
C GLN A 63 1.72 -20.18 27.41
N GLN A 64 0.82 -19.70 26.55
CA GLN A 64 0.64 -20.24 25.19
C GLN A 64 1.89 -20.02 24.34
N VAL A 65 2.49 -18.84 24.41
CA VAL A 65 3.76 -18.51 23.73
C VAL A 65 4.89 -19.43 24.20
N ALA A 66 5.02 -19.69 25.51
CA ALA A 66 6.05 -20.60 26.03
C ALA A 66 5.90 -22.04 25.52
N ARG A 67 4.67 -22.56 25.40
CA ARG A 67 4.38 -23.88 24.81
C ARG A 67 4.65 -23.90 23.31
N ALA A 68 4.24 -22.88 22.59
CA ALA A 68 4.45 -22.74 21.17
C ALA A 68 5.95 -22.63 20.82
N ALA A 69 6.72 -21.88 21.63
CA ALA A 69 8.17 -21.79 21.49
C ALA A 69 8.87 -23.15 21.65
N GLU A 70 8.47 -23.94 22.65
CA GLU A 70 8.97 -25.31 22.81
C GLU A 70 8.55 -26.21 21.66
N THR A 71 7.33 -26.02 21.10
CA THR A 71 6.88 -26.75 19.90
C THR A 71 7.81 -26.48 18.72
N LEU A 72 8.12 -25.20 18.45
CA LEU A 72 9.06 -24.82 17.38
C LEU A 72 10.46 -25.41 17.61
N ARG A 73 10.98 -25.36 18.84
CA ARG A 73 12.27 -25.94 19.19
C ARG A 73 12.30 -27.46 18.95
N ARG A 74 11.23 -28.20 19.30
CA ARG A 74 11.10 -29.63 19.01
C ARG A 74 10.98 -29.95 17.52
N LEU A 75 10.54 -28.99 16.72
CA LEU A 75 10.58 -29.07 15.27
C LEU A 75 11.97 -28.76 14.69
N GLY A 76 12.96 -28.51 15.53
CA GLY A 76 14.33 -28.21 15.13
C GLY A 76 14.54 -26.76 14.75
N VAL A 77 13.62 -25.85 15.14
CA VAL A 77 13.76 -24.40 14.91
C VAL A 77 14.61 -23.81 16.06
N GLY A 78 15.63 -23.05 15.71
CA GLY A 78 16.49 -22.31 16.60
C GLY A 78 16.74 -20.86 16.17
N ARG A 79 17.74 -20.22 16.79
CA ARG A 79 18.11 -18.83 16.48
C ARG A 79 18.58 -18.70 15.03
N GLY A 80 18.02 -17.73 14.31
CA GLY A 80 18.31 -17.47 12.90
C GLY A 80 17.55 -18.35 11.90
N ASP A 81 16.87 -19.40 12.35
CA ASP A 81 16.02 -20.21 11.47
C ASP A 81 14.73 -19.46 11.12
N VAL A 82 14.26 -19.64 9.88
CA VAL A 82 13.05 -18.99 9.39
C VAL A 82 11.82 -19.88 9.52
N VAL A 83 10.75 -19.32 10.08
CA VAL A 83 9.41 -19.90 10.16
C VAL A 83 8.48 -19.12 9.25
N GLY A 84 7.98 -19.75 8.17
CA GLY A 84 6.99 -19.14 7.29
C GLY A 84 5.59 -19.17 7.92
N VAL A 85 4.91 -18.03 7.93
CA VAL A 85 3.57 -17.86 8.50
C VAL A 85 2.60 -17.42 7.43
N ILE A 86 1.56 -18.22 7.15
CA ILE A 86 0.53 -17.97 6.12
C ILE A 86 -0.83 -17.90 6.81
N LEU A 87 -1.08 -16.81 7.56
CA LEU A 87 -2.26 -16.67 8.40
C LEU A 87 -2.97 -15.32 8.20
N PRO A 88 -4.30 -15.29 8.27
CA PRO A 88 -5.01 -14.05 8.55
C PRO A 88 -4.80 -13.65 10.02
N ASN A 89 -5.31 -12.48 10.40
CA ASN A 89 -5.31 -12.06 11.79
C ASN A 89 -6.08 -13.07 12.66
N CYS A 90 -5.41 -13.65 13.62
CA CYS A 90 -5.98 -14.63 14.56
C CYS A 90 -5.11 -14.72 15.82
N PRO A 91 -5.63 -15.28 16.93
CA PRO A 91 -4.84 -15.45 18.15
C PRO A 91 -3.58 -16.30 17.94
N GLN A 92 -3.66 -17.33 17.08
CA GLN A 92 -2.51 -18.19 16.77
C GLN A 92 -1.38 -17.41 16.11
N HIS A 93 -1.67 -16.39 15.29
CA HIS A 93 -0.66 -15.55 14.66
C HIS A 93 0.19 -14.83 15.72
N VAL A 94 -0.47 -14.18 16.69
CA VAL A 94 0.22 -13.51 17.82
C VAL A 94 1.09 -14.50 18.60
N VAL A 95 0.54 -15.68 18.92
CA VAL A 95 1.26 -16.73 19.65
C VAL A 95 2.48 -17.21 18.87
N ILE A 96 2.36 -17.43 17.56
CA ILE A 96 3.44 -17.91 16.69
C ILE A 96 4.55 -16.87 16.60
N ALA A 97 4.21 -15.60 16.36
CA ALA A 97 5.18 -14.53 16.24
C ALA A 97 6.02 -14.40 17.52
N TYR A 98 5.39 -14.26 18.68
CA TYR A 98 6.10 -14.18 19.96
C TYR A 98 6.86 -15.47 20.32
N ALA A 99 6.36 -16.64 19.92
CA ALA A 99 7.03 -17.92 20.15
C ALA A 99 8.31 -18.06 19.31
N ALA A 100 8.27 -17.68 18.04
CA ALA A 100 9.43 -17.66 17.15
C ALA A 100 10.47 -16.68 17.66
N TRP A 101 10.08 -15.44 17.95
CA TRP A 101 10.98 -14.44 18.52
C TRP A 101 11.59 -14.88 19.85
N ARG A 102 10.83 -15.60 20.69
CA ARG A 102 11.31 -16.07 21.99
C ARG A 102 12.53 -16.98 21.90
N ILE A 103 12.66 -17.74 20.82
CA ILE A 103 13.79 -18.65 20.56
C ILE A 103 14.79 -18.07 19.54
N GLY A 104 14.63 -16.79 19.16
CA GLY A 104 15.48 -16.12 18.19
C GLY A 104 15.26 -16.55 16.74
N ALA A 105 14.13 -17.18 16.43
CA ALA A 105 13.73 -17.52 15.07
C ALA A 105 13.11 -16.32 14.36
N ILE A 106 13.23 -16.31 13.05
CA ILE A 106 12.74 -15.28 12.14
C ILE A 106 11.33 -15.67 11.65
N VAL A 107 10.39 -14.73 11.69
CA VAL A 107 9.05 -14.92 11.12
C VAL A 107 9.04 -14.38 9.69
N ALA A 108 8.78 -15.24 8.69
CA ALA A 108 8.54 -14.81 7.33
C ALA A 108 7.04 -14.73 7.08
N GLU A 109 6.53 -13.53 6.88
CA GLU A 109 5.11 -13.23 6.79
C GLU A 109 4.60 -13.34 5.36
N HIS A 110 3.58 -14.16 5.14
CA HIS A 110 2.96 -14.36 3.83
C HIS A 110 1.50 -13.95 3.84
N ASN A 111 1.06 -13.35 2.75
CA ASN A 111 -0.36 -13.09 2.53
C ASN A 111 -1.10 -14.43 2.31
N PRO A 112 -2.07 -14.81 3.17
CA PRO A 112 -2.81 -16.07 3.03
C PRO A 112 -3.69 -16.14 1.77
N LEU A 113 -3.87 -15.02 1.08
CA LEU A 113 -4.64 -14.92 -0.16
C LEU A 113 -3.75 -14.78 -1.41
N ALA A 114 -2.43 -14.74 -1.26
CA ALA A 114 -1.49 -14.61 -2.38
C ALA A 114 -1.63 -15.78 -3.38
N PRO A 115 -1.36 -15.52 -4.68
CA PRO A 115 -1.24 -16.57 -5.68
C PRO A 115 -0.16 -17.59 -5.30
N ALA A 116 -0.35 -18.84 -5.75
CA ALA A 116 0.57 -19.92 -5.46
C ALA A 116 2.01 -19.65 -5.96
N ALA A 117 2.17 -19.00 -7.10
CA ALA A 117 3.49 -18.63 -7.64
C ALA A 117 4.24 -17.68 -6.69
N GLN A 118 3.57 -16.64 -6.21
CA GLN A 118 4.14 -15.67 -5.28
C GLN A 118 4.56 -16.32 -3.95
N ILE A 119 3.72 -17.23 -3.42
CA ILE A 119 4.06 -17.97 -2.20
C ILE A 119 5.34 -18.81 -2.42
N ARG A 120 5.47 -19.46 -3.59
CA ARG A 120 6.64 -20.23 -3.95
C ARG A 120 7.91 -19.36 -3.96
N GLU A 121 7.90 -18.28 -4.71
CA GLU A 121 9.03 -17.36 -4.80
C GLU A 121 9.48 -16.87 -3.42
N GLN A 122 8.53 -16.51 -2.57
CA GLN A 122 8.83 -16.08 -1.21
C GLN A 122 9.45 -17.20 -0.36
N ILE A 123 8.99 -18.46 -0.50
CA ILE A 123 9.58 -19.62 0.18
C ILE A 123 11.01 -19.86 -0.30
N GLU A 124 11.26 -19.76 -1.60
CA GLU A 124 12.58 -19.91 -2.19
C GLU A 124 13.55 -18.83 -1.68
N ILE A 125 13.08 -17.57 -1.56
CA ILE A 125 13.88 -16.46 -1.03
C ILE A 125 14.29 -16.70 0.43
N HIS A 126 13.37 -17.12 1.30
CA HIS A 126 13.68 -17.24 2.74
C HIS A 126 14.23 -18.61 3.15
N GLY A 127 14.05 -19.66 2.36
CA GLY A 127 14.59 -21.01 2.63
C GLY A 127 14.13 -21.67 3.93
N GLY A 128 13.06 -21.20 4.56
CA GLY A 128 12.58 -21.68 5.84
C GLY A 128 12.04 -23.11 5.76
N ARG A 129 12.32 -23.93 6.80
CA ARG A 129 11.96 -25.36 6.84
C ARG A 129 10.64 -25.65 7.53
N VAL A 130 10.09 -24.71 8.27
CA VAL A 130 8.80 -24.85 8.98
C VAL A 130 7.82 -23.84 8.42
N MET A 131 6.65 -24.31 8.00
CA MET A 131 5.56 -23.50 7.51
C MET A 131 4.33 -23.71 8.40
N ILE A 132 3.76 -22.61 8.89
CA ILE A 132 2.52 -22.64 9.68
C ILE A 132 1.45 -21.90 8.88
N ALA A 133 0.46 -22.65 8.41
CA ALA A 133 -0.49 -22.13 7.44
C ALA A 133 -1.94 -22.34 7.89
N TRP A 134 -2.79 -21.36 7.58
CA TRP A 134 -4.23 -21.51 7.69
C TRP A 134 -4.72 -22.68 6.82
N GLU A 135 -5.63 -23.50 7.35
CA GLU A 135 -6.17 -24.67 6.61
C GLU A 135 -6.58 -24.32 5.17
N LYS A 136 -7.17 -23.14 4.92
CA LYS A 136 -7.58 -22.71 3.57
C LYS A 136 -6.42 -22.30 2.66
N SER A 137 -5.27 -21.98 3.20
CA SER A 137 -4.07 -21.65 2.43
C SER A 137 -3.28 -22.90 2.03
N LEU A 138 -3.55 -24.06 2.64
CA LEU A 138 -2.85 -25.32 2.33
C LEU A 138 -3.02 -25.76 0.89
N ASP A 139 -4.19 -25.57 0.28
CA ASP A 139 -4.42 -25.92 -1.12
C ASP A 139 -3.57 -25.02 -2.07
N ARG A 140 -3.37 -23.75 -1.73
CA ARG A 140 -2.50 -22.85 -2.48
C ARG A 140 -1.05 -23.24 -2.29
N LEU A 141 -0.64 -23.50 -1.05
CA LEU A 141 0.70 -23.97 -0.72
C LEU A 141 1.02 -25.27 -1.47
N THR A 142 0.10 -26.23 -1.50
CA THR A 142 0.25 -27.50 -2.25
C THR A 142 0.35 -27.27 -3.75
N ARG A 143 -0.45 -26.36 -4.33
CA ARG A 143 -0.36 -26.03 -5.76
C ARG A 143 0.92 -25.25 -6.11
N ALA A 144 1.36 -24.37 -5.21
CA ALA A 144 2.63 -23.67 -5.37
C ALA A 144 3.80 -24.63 -5.57
N THR A 145 3.69 -25.79 -4.98
CA THR A 145 4.80 -26.71 -4.74
C THR A 145 4.68 -28.02 -5.50
N GLY A 146 3.60 -28.22 -6.30
CA GLY A 146 3.35 -29.45 -7.09
C GLY A 146 2.96 -30.66 -6.24
N SER A 147 3.49 -30.78 -5.06
CA SER A 147 3.10 -31.59 -3.91
C SER A 147 3.83 -31.00 -2.71
N LEU A 148 3.35 -31.19 -1.50
CA LEU A 148 4.11 -30.79 -0.30
C LEU A 148 5.51 -31.45 -0.25
N ALA A 149 5.68 -32.56 -0.99
CA ALA A 149 6.96 -33.26 -1.18
C ALA A 149 7.80 -32.71 -2.36
N ALA A 150 7.18 -32.25 -3.45
CA ALA A 150 7.90 -31.83 -4.68
C ALA A 150 8.44 -30.40 -4.61
N ALA A 151 8.05 -29.61 -3.64
CA ALA A 151 8.55 -28.25 -3.40
C ALA A 151 9.86 -28.20 -2.63
N GLY A 152 10.54 -29.33 -2.44
CA GLY A 152 11.57 -29.38 -1.43
C GLY A 152 10.99 -29.29 0.01
N LEU A 153 9.67 -29.18 0.14
CA LEU A 153 8.92 -29.38 1.38
C LEU A 153 8.70 -30.88 1.66
N GLY A 154 9.52 -31.76 1.06
CA GLY A 154 9.63 -33.18 1.32
C GLY A 154 10.06 -33.47 2.75
N GLU A 155 10.69 -34.60 3.02
CA GLU A 155 11.05 -35.05 4.37
C GLU A 155 11.70 -34.00 5.31
N HIS A 156 12.16 -32.87 4.76
CA HIS A 156 12.84 -31.80 5.47
C HIS A 156 11.97 -30.58 5.83
N HIS A 157 10.76 -30.43 5.27
CA HIS A 157 9.86 -29.32 5.60
C HIS A 157 8.66 -29.80 6.39
N ARG A 158 8.40 -29.10 7.49
CA ARG A 158 7.30 -29.41 8.39
C ARG A 158 6.20 -28.38 8.23
N VAL A 159 5.06 -28.80 7.66
CA VAL A 159 3.87 -27.97 7.53
C VAL A 159 2.92 -28.26 8.66
N LEU A 160 2.45 -27.23 9.35
CA LEU A 160 1.43 -27.32 10.40
C LEU A 160 0.21 -26.49 10.01
N ALA A 161 -0.96 -27.10 10.20
CA ALA A 161 -2.25 -26.50 9.88
C ALA A 161 -2.84 -25.76 11.07
N VAL A 162 -3.32 -24.55 10.85
CA VAL A 162 -4.04 -23.72 11.84
C VAL A 162 -5.53 -23.74 11.54
N ASP A 163 -6.32 -24.20 12.52
CA ASP A 163 -7.77 -24.13 12.54
C ASP A 163 -8.23 -22.86 13.26
N LEU A 164 -8.66 -21.85 12.50
CA LEU A 164 -9.13 -20.57 13.09
C LEU A 164 -10.33 -20.76 14.03
N SER A 165 -11.14 -21.79 13.84
CA SER A 165 -12.30 -22.03 14.69
C SER A 165 -11.91 -22.38 16.13
N ARG A 166 -10.67 -22.82 16.38
CA ARG A 166 -10.17 -23.08 17.73
C ARG A 166 -10.00 -21.80 18.56
N GLY A 167 -9.83 -20.65 17.90
CA GLY A 167 -9.81 -19.34 18.55
C GLY A 167 -11.19 -18.84 19.00
N LEU A 168 -12.30 -19.47 18.61
CA LEU A 168 -13.66 -19.05 18.95
C LEU A 168 -14.08 -19.45 20.37
N PRO A 169 -15.11 -18.78 20.95
CA PRO A 169 -15.80 -19.23 22.16
C PRO A 169 -16.28 -20.68 22.00
N TRP A 170 -16.24 -21.47 23.07
CA TRP A 170 -16.64 -22.88 23.02
C TRP A 170 -18.08 -23.11 22.55
N THR A 171 -19.01 -22.19 22.89
CA THR A 171 -20.40 -22.21 22.43
C THR A 171 -20.48 -22.04 20.90
N SER A 172 -19.73 -21.07 20.34
CA SER A 172 -19.63 -20.86 18.89
C SER A 172 -19.03 -22.08 18.19
N ARG A 173 -17.98 -22.68 18.78
CA ARG A 173 -17.39 -23.94 18.25
C ARG A 173 -18.39 -25.09 18.22
N LEU A 174 -19.24 -25.21 19.23
CA LEU A 174 -20.31 -26.18 19.25
C LEU A 174 -21.36 -25.90 18.18
N ALA A 175 -21.77 -24.62 18.06
CA ALA A 175 -22.72 -24.18 17.02
C ALA A 175 -22.24 -24.49 15.60
N LEU A 176 -20.93 -24.41 15.33
CA LEU A 176 -20.38 -24.78 14.02
C LEU A 176 -20.56 -26.27 13.66
N ARG A 177 -20.86 -27.14 14.64
CA ARG A 177 -21.09 -28.57 14.39
C ARG A 177 -22.53 -28.88 13.96
N LEU A 178 -23.45 -27.94 14.12
CA LEU A 178 -24.84 -28.11 13.75
C LEU A 178 -24.98 -28.39 12.23
N PRO A 179 -25.91 -29.28 11.84
CA PRO A 179 -26.11 -29.65 10.43
C PRO A 179 -26.94 -28.63 9.63
N VAL A 180 -26.91 -27.35 10.01
CA VAL A 180 -27.63 -26.25 9.35
C VAL A 180 -26.77 -25.50 8.34
N ALA A 181 -27.39 -24.89 7.32
CA ALA A 181 -26.70 -24.20 6.25
C ALA A 181 -25.79 -23.05 6.77
N ALA A 182 -26.27 -22.25 7.71
CA ALA A 182 -25.52 -21.15 8.31
C ALA A 182 -24.25 -21.65 9.03
N ALA A 183 -24.33 -22.75 9.77
CA ALA A 183 -23.17 -23.34 10.43
C ALA A 183 -22.15 -23.92 9.42
N ARG A 184 -22.63 -24.54 8.32
CA ARG A 184 -21.77 -25.01 7.24
C ARG A 184 -21.06 -23.85 6.54
N SER A 185 -21.77 -22.78 6.20
CA SER A 185 -21.20 -21.57 5.59
C SER A 185 -20.15 -20.96 6.50
N ARG A 186 -20.47 -20.73 7.78
CA ARG A 186 -19.52 -20.15 8.75
C ARG A 186 -18.29 -21.03 8.95
N ARG A 187 -18.47 -22.33 9.00
CA ARG A 187 -17.35 -23.30 9.11
C ARG A 187 -16.46 -23.23 7.85
N SER A 188 -17.04 -23.16 6.64
CA SER A 188 -16.27 -23.05 5.40
C SER A 188 -15.52 -21.73 5.26
N GLU A 189 -15.93 -20.66 5.97
CA GLU A 189 -15.16 -19.41 6.04
C GLU A 189 -13.88 -19.58 6.88
N LEU A 190 -13.94 -20.35 7.95
CA LEU A 190 -12.89 -20.46 8.96
C LEU A 190 -11.95 -21.64 8.75
N ARG A 191 -12.44 -22.71 8.12
CA ARG A 191 -11.74 -23.98 7.96
C ARG A 191 -11.55 -24.38 6.50
N GLY A 192 -10.47 -25.11 6.20
CA GLY A 192 -10.17 -25.71 4.92
C GLY A 192 -9.97 -27.23 5.02
N ARG A 193 -9.69 -27.86 3.88
CA ARG A 193 -9.29 -29.26 3.84
C ARG A 193 -7.81 -29.36 4.27
N VAL A 194 -7.54 -30.26 5.22
CA VAL A 194 -6.18 -30.57 5.64
C VAL A 194 -5.71 -31.83 4.89
N PRO A 195 -4.62 -31.76 4.10
CA PRO A 195 -4.04 -32.93 3.45
C PRO A 195 -3.57 -33.97 4.46
N ALA A 196 -3.56 -35.27 4.05
CA ALA A 196 -3.02 -36.33 4.86
C ALA A 196 -1.54 -36.09 5.22
N GLY A 197 -1.17 -36.37 6.47
CA GLY A 197 0.19 -36.16 6.97
C GLY A 197 0.47 -34.75 7.51
N VAL A 198 -0.38 -33.75 7.25
CA VAL A 198 -0.24 -32.40 7.84
C VAL A 198 -0.77 -32.41 9.27
N ARG A 199 0.09 -31.99 10.22
CA ARG A 199 -0.25 -31.98 11.65
C ARG A 199 -0.96 -30.68 12.04
N SER A 200 -1.82 -30.75 13.05
CA SER A 200 -2.46 -29.57 13.65
C SER A 200 -1.44 -28.81 14.50
N TRP A 201 -1.34 -27.48 14.28
CA TRP A 201 -0.55 -26.60 15.12
C TRP A 201 -1.04 -26.58 16.57
N ASP A 202 -2.35 -26.39 16.75
CA ASP A 202 -2.94 -26.29 18.09
C ASP A 202 -2.73 -27.57 18.92
N ASP A 203 -2.81 -28.75 18.28
CA ASP A 203 -2.58 -30.03 18.96
C ASP A 203 -1.09 -30.22 19.31
N ALA A 204 -0.20 -29.80 18.42
CA ALA A 204 1.24 -29.83 18.68
C ALA A 204 1.62 -28.94 19.87
N VAL A 205 1.04 -27.73 19.94
CA VAL A 205 1.26 -26.78 21.06
C VAL A 205 0.66 -27.32 22.35
N ALA A 206 -0.54 -27.92 22.31
CA ALA A 206 -1.19 -28.53 23.48
C ALA A 206 -0.38 -29.68 24.07
N ALA A 207 0.30 -30.45 23.23
CA ALA A 207 1.15 -31.59 23.64
C ALA A 207 2.55 -31.19 24.12
N SER A 208 2.95 -29.92 23.99
CA SER A 208 4.27 -29.44 24.38
C SER A 208 4.29 -28.89 25.81
N ALA A 209 5.34 -29.17 26.56
CA ALA A 209 5.64 -28.47 27.81
C ALA A 209 5.99 -27.01 27.50
N PRO A 210 5.90 -26.12 28.48
CA PRO A 210 6.42 -24.75 28.29
C PRO A 210 7.95 -24.74 28.09
N LEU A 211 8.44 -23.79 27.28
CA LEU A 211 9.86 -23.49 27.17
C LEU A 211 10.41 -23.13 28.57
N PRO A 212 11.61 -23.61 28.97
CA PRO A 212 12.21 -23.24 30.25
C PRO A 212 12.36 -21.74 30.40
N ALA A 213 12.10 -21.20 31.60
CA ALA A 213 12.14 -19.78 31.90
C ALA A 213 13.52 -19.13 31.65
N GLY A 214 14.61 -19.90 31.79
CA GLY A 214 15.99 -19.43 31.54
C GLY A 214 16.45 -19.54 30.08
N HIS A 215 15.58 -19.83 29.13
CA HIS A 215 15.97 -19.90 27.73
C HIS A 215 16.50 -18.53 27.23
N PRO A 216 17.70 -18.48 26.61
CA PRO A 216 18.30 -17.24 26.13
C PRO A 216 17.39 -16.51 25.15
N LEU A 217 17.29 -15.19 25.29
CA LEU A 217 16.64 -14.33 24.32
C LEU A 217 17.58 -13.97 23.17
N PRO A 218 17.05 -13.59 21.99
CA PRO A 218 17.86 -13.06 20.90
C PRO A 218 18.49 -11.71 21.26
N GLY A 219 19.47 -11.29 20.46
CA GLY A 219 19.98 -9.92 20.48
C GLY A 219 18.99 -8.95 19.83
N VAL A 220 19.15 -7.66 20.11
CA VAL A 220 18.27 -6.63 19.50
C VAL A 220 18.52 -6.48 18.00
N ASP A 221 19.73 -6.76 17.53
CA ASP A 221 20.11 -6.68 16.12
C ASP A 221 19.82 -7.98 15.34
N ASP A 222 19.35 -9.04 16.02
CA ASP A 222 18.91 -10.24 15.33
C ASP A 222 17.68 -9.91 14.47
N THR A 223 17.60 -10.56 13.31
CA THR A 223 16.45 -10.45 12.43
C THR A 223 15.22 -11.06 13.11
N ALA A 224 14.14 -10.31 13.20
CA ALA A 224 12.88 -10.76 13.79
C ALA A 224 11.85 -11.16 12.73
N VAL A 225 11.76 -10.39 11.63
CA VAL A 225 10.72 -10.55 10.62
C VAL A 225 11.27 -10.35 9.22
N LEU A 226 10.76 -11.12 8.27
CA LEU A 226 10.85 -10.88 6.84
C LEU A 226 9.46 -10.51 6.33
N LEU A 227 9.33 -9.32 5.75
CA LEU A 227 8.13 -8.84 5.07
C LEU A 227 8.39 -8.69 3.59
N TYR A 228 7.41 -9.03 2.75
CA TYR A 228 7.60 -8.98 1.31
C TYR A 228 6.96 -7.74 0.71
N THR A 229 7.73 -7.03 -0.10
CA THR A 229 7.24 -5.92 -0.93
C THR A 229 7.24 -6.33 -2.39
N GLY A 230 6.27 -5.79 -3.15
CA GLY A 230 6.27 -5.95 -4.61
C GLY A 230 7.37 -5.10 -5.21
N GLY A 231 8.47 -5.73 -5.65
CA GLY A 231 9.51 -5.05 -6.38
C GLY A 231 8.97 -4.46 -7.70
N THR A 232 9.58 -3.38 -8.18
CA THR A 232 9.26 -2.78 -9.49
C THR A 232 9.64 -3.70 -10.65
N THR A 233 10.57 -4.62 -10.41
CA THR A 233 11.01 -5.68 -11.35
C THR A 233 10.07 -6.88 -11.40
N GLY A 234 9.06 -6.94 -10.50
CA GLY A 234 8.11 -8.06 -10.42
C GLY A 234 8.50 -9.13 -9.40
N THR A 235 9.78 -9.28 -9.08
CA THR A 235 10.27 -10.23 -8.07
C THR A 235 10.02 -9.67 -6.67
N PRO A 236 9.42 -10.43 -5.74
CA PRO A 236 9.23 -10.01 -4.37
C PRO A 236 10.58 -9.77 -3.67
N LYS A 237 10.71 -8.66 -2.94
CA LYS A 237 11.88 -8.37 -2.10
C LYS A 237 11.55 -8.67 -0.65
N ALA A 238 12.43 -9.39 0.04
CA ALA A 238 12.26 -9.69 1.46
C ALA A 238 12.95 -8.62 2.31
N VAL A 239 12.16 -7.73 2.88
CA VAL A 239 12.62 -6.68 3.80
C VAL A 239 12.98 -7.33 5.13
N ARG A 240 14.22 -7.18 5.56
CA ARG A 240 14.74 -7.74 6.82
C ARG A 240 14.58 -6.72 7.94
N LEU A 241 13.76 -7.03 8.95
CA LEU A 241 13.55 -6.17 10.12
C LEU A 241 14.09 -6.83 11.37
N THR A 242 14.91 -6.09 12.14
CA THR A 242 15.46 -6.56 13.41
C THR A 242 14.50 -6.31 14.57
N HIS A 243 14.76 -6.94 15.71
CA HIS A 243 14.04 -6.62 16.95
C HIS A 243 14.18 -5.14 17.31
N ALA A 244 15.35 -4.53 17.10
CA ALA A 244 15.59 -3.11 17.35
C ALA A 244 14.74 -2.22 16.45
N ASN A 245 14.69 -2.50 15.14
CA ASN A 245 13.92 -1.69 14.20
C ASN A 245 12.44 -1.64 14.58
N LEU A 246 11.84 -2.81 14.74
CA LEU A 246 10.41 -2.94 15.08
C LEU A 246 10.08 -2.35 16.45
N ARG A 247 10.94 -2.58 17.45
CA ARG A 247 10.71 -2.07 18.79
C ARG A 247 10.90 -0.55 18.86
N SER A 248 11.88 0.01 18.13
CA SER A 248 12.07 1.46 18.01
C SER A 248 10.83 2.12 17.40
N ASN A 249 10.31 1.56 16.31
CA ASN A 249 9.12 2.12 15.67
C ASN A 249 7.88 2.03 16.58
N ALA A 250 7.72 0.92 17.32
CA ALA A 250 6.66 0.81 18.32
C ALA A 250 6.83 1.86 19.44
N GLN A 251 8.05 2.09 19.97
CA GLN A 251 8.32 3.12 20.98
C GLN A 251 8.03 4.53 20.46
N MET A 252 8.39 4.83 19.21
CA MET A 252 8.06 6.10 18.55
C MET A 252 6.56 6.32 18.49
N SER A 253 5.81 5.29 18.06
CA SER A 253 4.36 5.34 17.95
C SER A 253 3.68 5.50 19.32
N LEU A 254 4.18 4.82 20.34
CA LEU A 254 3.68 4.94 21.72
C LEU A 254 3.98 6.32 22.31
N ALA A 255 5.16 6.87 22.07
CA ALA A 255 5.53 8.23 22.47
C ALA A 255 4.63 9.26 21.76
N TRP A 256 4.33 9.04 20.46
CA TRP A 256 3.43 9.91 19.70
C TRP A 256 2.02 9.96 20.27
N ALA A 257 1.49 8.82 20.73
CA ALA A 257 0.15 8.67 21.27
C ALA A 257 0.07 8.87 22.81
N SER A 258 1.18 9.22 23.46
CA SER A 258 1.28 9.26 24.94
C SER A 258 0.30 10.21 25.63
N GLN A 259 -0.20 11.23 24.91
CA GLN A 259 -1.17 12.19 25.46
C GLN A 259 -2.62 11.66 25.49
N VAL A 260 -2.91 10.62 24.71
CA VAL A 260 -4.28 10.07 24.55
C VAL A 260 -4.41 8.60 24.92
N CYS A 261 -3.28 7.87 24.97
CA CYS A 261 -3.27 6.44 25.28
C CYS A 261 -2.59 6.16 26.63
N GLU A 262 -3.26 5.36 27.48
CA GLU A 262 -2.80 4.96 28.80
C GLU A 262 -2.45 3.47 28.83
N THR A 263 -1.31 3.15 29.48
CA THR A 263 -0.87 1.75 29.62
C THR A 263 -1.84 0.94 30.47
N GLY A 264 -2.32 -0.18 29.95
CA GLY A 264 -3.26 -1.05 30.63
C GLY A 264 -4.74 -0.70 30.40
N GLU A 265 -5.07 0.40 29.70
CA GLU A 265 -6.46 0.85 29.56
C GLU A 265 -7.02 0.68 28.13
N GLU A 266 -6.18 0.63 27.12
CA GLU A 266 -6.60 0.78 25.73
C GLU A 266 -7.18 -0.50 25.12
N THR A 267 -8.00 -0.29 24.08
CA THR A 267 -8.55 -1.34 23.20
C THR A 267 -8.19 -1.02 21.76
N PHE A 268 -7.31 -1.84 21.19
CA PHE A 268 -6.81 -1.73 19.82
C PHE A 268 -7.58 -2.67 18.90
N TYR A 269 -8.02 -2.18 17.74
CA TYR A 269 -8.65 -3.02 16.72
C TYR A 269 -7.63 -3.50 15.71
N ALA A 270 -7.43 -4.81 15.63
CA ALA A 270 -6.55 -5.45 14.67
C ALA A 270 -7.33 -5.85 13.41
N VAL A 271 -7.64 -4.85 12.58
CA VAL A 271 -8.33 -5.01 11.29
C VAL A 271 -7.35 -5.04 10.11
N LEU A 272 -6.18 -4.37 10.27
CA LEU A 272 -5.10 -4.40 9.30
C LEU A 272 -4.32 -5.71 9.43
N PRO A 273 -3.88 -6.29 8.28
CA PRO A 273 -3.18 -7.58 8.30
C PRO A 273 -1.87 -7.54 9.09
N PHE A 274 -1.62 -8.53 9.96
CA PHE A 274 -0.36 -8.67 10.69
C PHE A 274 0.83 -9.01 9.77
N PHE A 275 0.57 -9.63 8.62
CA PHE A 275 1.59 -9.87 7.60
C PHE A 275 2.00 -8.61 6.81
N HIS A 276 1.51 -7.44 7.20
CA HIS A 276 1.88 -6.14 6.66
C HIS A 276 2.46 -5.26 7.78
N ALA A 277 3.52 -4.51 7.49
CA ALA A 277 4.24 -3.70 8.49
C ALA A 277 3.33 -2.80 9.32
N PHE A 278 2.29 -2.20 8.71
CA PHE A 278 1.34 -1.33 9.39
C PHE A 278 0.52 -2.08 10.45
N GLY A 279 -0.05 -3.24 10.10
CA GLY A 279 -0.79 -4.07 11.05
C GLY A 279 0.12 -4.70 12.11
N LEU A 280 1.31 -5.16 11.72
CA LEU A 280 2.30 -5.72 12.63
C LEU A 280 2.71 -4.69 13.70
N SER A 281 3.09 -3.48 13.29
CA SER A 281 3.57 -2.46 14.22
C SER A 281 2.45 -1.91 15.09
N LEU A 282 1.40 -1.34 14.51
CA LEU A 282 0.38 -0.65 15.30
C LEU A 282 -0.61 -1.60 15.99
N SER A 283 -1.06 -2.66 15.30
CA SER A 283 -2.10 -3.52 15.88
C SER A 283 -1.54 -4.64 16.74
N LEU A 284 -0.30 -5.12 16.50
CA LEU A 284 0.29 -6.20 17.28
C LEU A 284 1.29 -5.65 18.31
N LEU A 285 2.35 -4.95 17.86
CA LEU A 285 3.43 -4.55 18.75
C LEU A 285 3.03 -3.41 19.69
N CYS A 286 2.42 -2.32 19.19
CA CYS A 286 1.99 -1.21 20.04
C CYS A 286 0.93 -1.63 21.05
N ALA A 287 -0.01 -2.50 20.66
CA ALA A 287 -1.01 -3.01 21.57
C ALA A 287 -0.39 -3.80 22.74
N VAL A 288 0.60 -4.67 22.46
CA VAL A 288 1.32 -5.39 23.52
C VAL A 288 2.18 -4.42 24.35
N GLY A 289 2.81 -3.43 23.73
CA GLY A 289 3.62 -2.42 24.42
C GLY A 289 2.83 -1.60 25.44
N LEU A 290 1.56 -1.30 25.18
CA LEU A 290 0.62 -0.66 26.10
C LEU A 290 -0.12 -1.62 27.02
N ALA A 291 0.13 -2.92 26.97
CA ALA A 291 -0.71 -3.93 27.61
C ALA A 291 -2.20 -3.74 27.29
N ALA A 292 -2.52 -3.30 26.06
CA ALA A 292 -3.86 -3.07 25.56
C ALA A 292 -4.57 -4.39 25.21
N THR A 293 -5.91 -4.33 25.13
CA THR A 293 -6.68 -5.44 24.56
C THR A 293 -6.66 -5.35 23.03
N GLN A 294 -6.24 -6.39 22.34
CA GLN A 294 -6.34 -6.51 20.90
C GLN A 294 -7.67 -7.17 20.51
N VAL A 295 -8.56 -6.43 19.85
CA VAL A 295 -9.76 -7.00 19.22
C VAL A 295 -9.36 -7.46 17.81
N ILE A 296 -9.15 -8.75 17.66
CA ILE A 296 -8.63 -9.33 16.40
C ILE A 296 -9.79 -9.74 15.51
N LEU A 297 -9.78 -9.23 14.27
CA LEU A 297 -10.75 -9.60 13.23
C LEU A 297 -10.00 -10.24 12.05
N PRO A 298 -10.44 -11.45 11.59
CA PRO A 298 -9.73 -12.18 10.54
C PRO A 298 -9.85 -11.54 9.15
N LYS A 299 -10.82 -10.66 8.97
CA LYS A 299 -11.05 -9.85 7.76
C LYS A 299 -11.80 -8.58 8.16
N PHE A 300 -11.63 -7.52 7.38
CA PHE A 300 -12.44 -6.32 7.54
C PHE A 300 -13.89 -6.55 7.08
N GLY A 301 -14.82 -5.97 7.81
CA GLY A 301 -16.24 -5.88 7.48
C GLY A 301 -16.92 -4.96 8.48
N ALA A 302 -17.62 -3.91 8.03
CA ALA A 302 -18.22 -2.90 8.90
C ALA A 302 -19.17 -3.52 9.94
N ASP A 303 -20.03 -4.46 9.55
CA ASP A 303 -20.90 -5.17 10.50
C ASP A 303 -20.12 -5.98 11.55
N MET A 304 -18.99 -6.61 11.14
CA MET A 304 -18.15 -7.36 12.06
C MET A 304 -17.45 -6.44 13.05
N VAL A 305 -16.97 -5.28 12.57
CA VAL A 305 -16.38 -4.22 13.41
C VAL A 305 -17.40 -3.73 14.41
N LEU A 306 -18.59 -3.32 13.99
CA LEU A 306 -19.64 -2.79 14.87
C LEU A 306 -20.15 -3.82 15.88
N ALA A 307 -20.28 -5.09 15.49
CA ALA A 307 -20.63 -6.17 16.41
C ALA A 307 -19.54 -6.40 17.47
N ALA A 308 -18.26 -6.26 17.11
CA ALA A 308 -17.16 -6.30 18.06
C ALA A 308 -17.15 -5.04 18.95
N TRP A 309 -17.39 -3.87 18.39
CA TRP A 309 -17.41 -2.58 19.09
C TRP A 309 -18.47 -2.52 20.19
N LYS A 310 -19.68 -3.00 19.91
CA LYS A 310 -20.74 -3.12 20.91
C LYS A 310 -20.33 -3.98 22.12
N ARG A 311 -19.47 -5.00 21.90
CA ARG A 311 -19.00 -5.90 22.96
C ARG A 311 -17.79 -5.33 23.71
N ARG A 312 -16.88 -4.71 22.96
CA ARG A 312 -15.62 -4.13 23.45
C ARG A 312 -15.32 -2.86 22.66
N PRO A 313 -15.75 -1.71 23.19
CA PRO A 313 -15.54 -0.43 22.52
C PRO A 313 -14.07 -0.16 22.19
N ALA A 314 -13.79 0.34 20.99
CA ALA A 314 -12.44 0.68 20.58
C ALA A 314 -12.02 2.02 21.18
N THR A 315 -10.77 2.13 21.60
CA THR A 315 -10.14 3.41 21.96
C THR A 315 -9.11 3.84 20.92
N PHE A 316 -8.54 2.86 20.18
CA PHE A 316 -7.55 3.05 19.13
C PHE A 316 -7.93 2.24 17.88
N PHE A 317 -8.02 2.91 16.73
CA PHE A 317 -8.43 2.27 15.49
C PHE A 317 -7.46 2.59 14.33
N PRO A 318 -6.54 1.67 13.94
CA PRO A 318 -5.74 1.82 12.74
C PRO A 318 -6.51 1.31 11.52
N GLY A 319 -6.47 2.06 10.43
CA GLY A 319 -7.21 1.70 9.23
C GLY A 319 -6.74 2.41 7.97
N VAL A 320 -7.52 2.24 6.91
CA VAL A 320 -7.36 2.93 5.63
C VAL A 320 -8.64 3.68 5.29
N PRO A 321 -8.62 4.70 4.41
CA PRO A 321 -9.76 5.61 4.21
C PRO A 321 -11.10 4.91 3.98
N VAL A 322 -11.14 3.86 3.15
CA VAL A 322 -12.36 3.11 2.85
C VAL A 322 -12.94 2.37 4.07
N MET A 323 -12.11 2.02 5.05
CA MET A 323 -12.60 1.37 6.28
C MET A 323 -13.34 2.38 7.14
N PHE A 324 -12.81 3.56 7.32
CA PHE A 324 -13.42 4.64 8.08
C PHE A 324 -14.78 5.04 7.49
N ASP A 325 -14.83 5.29 6.18
CA ASP A 325 -16.04 5.63 5.47
C ASP A 325 -17.16 4.57 5.65
N ARG A 326 -16.81 3.29 5.43
CA ARG A 326 -17.77 2.18 5.59
C ARG A 326 -18.26 1.99 7.02
N ILE A 327 -17.40 2.21 8.02
CA ILE A 327 -17.78 2.10 9.44
C ILE A 327 -18.74 3.22 9.80
N VAL A 328 -18.43 4.48 9.45
CA VAL A 328 -19.29 5.63 9.77
C VAL A 328 -20.64 5.50 9.07
N THR A 329 -20.66 5.20 7.77
CA THR A 329 -21.89 4.97 7.02
C THR A 329 -22.76 3.88 7.67
N ARG A 330 -22.13 2.76 8.07
CA ARG A 330 -22.85 1.65 8.68
C ARG A 330 -23.29 1.97 10.10
N ALA A 331 -22.48 2.70 10.89
CA ALA A 331 -22.84 3.14 12.23
C ALA A 331 -24.04 4.08 12.21
N ALA A 332 -24.07 5.05 11.30
CA ALA A 332 -25.22 5.94 11.11
C ALA A 332 -26.50 5.15 10.76
N ALA A 333 -26.42 4.15 9.90
CA ALA A 333 -27.55 3.31 9.51
C ALA A 333 -28.07 2.40 10.65
N THR A 334 -27.23 2.05 11.64
CA THR A 334 -27.57 1.13 12.72
C THR A 334 -27.73 1.79 14.08
N GLY A 335 -27.42 3.08 14.20
CA GLY A 335 -27.40 3.81 15.48
C GLY A 335 -26.26 3.33 16.41
N ALA A 336 -25.16 2.80 15.87
CA ALA A 336 -24.04 2.35 16.67
C ALA A 336 -23.23 3.54 17.19
N ASP A 337 -22.92 3.51 18.49
CA ASP A 337 -22.10 4.52 19.17
C ASP A 337 -20.62 4.25 18.96
N LEU A 338 -19.88 5.20 18.39
CA LEU A 338 -18.44 5.17 18.16
C LEU A 338 -17.65 6.10 19.10
N SER A 339 -18.30 6.77 20.04
CA SER A 339 -17.71 7.83 20.88
C SER A 339 -16.56 7.37 21.78
N SER A 340 -16.35 6.07 21.93
CA SER A 340 -15.22 5.52 22.69
C SER A 340 -13.86 5.66 22.01
N CYS A 341 -13.83 5.92 20.68
CA CYS A 341 -12.60 6.00 19.92
C CYS A 341 -11.90 7.34 20.16
N LYS A 342 -10.77 7.29 20.86
CA LYS A 342 -9.96 8.47 21.16
C LYS A 342 -9.13 8.90 19.95
N ILE A 343 -8.58 7.92 19.24
CA ILE A 343 -7.67 8.15 18.11
C ILE A 343 -7.83 7.09 17.03
N ALA A 344 -7.83 7.55 15.80
CA ALA A 344 -7.66 6.71 14.62
C ALA A 344 -6.38 7.09 13.87
N VAL A 345 -5.68 6.07 13.35
CA VAL A 345 -4.48 6.27 12.51
C VAL A 345 -4.80 5.78 11.10
N CYS A 346 -4.79 6.68 10.15
CA CYS A 346 -4.98 6.39 8.74
C CYS A 346 -3.63 6.33 8.02
N GLY A 347 -3.43 5.32 7.22
CA GLY A 347 -2.18 5.14 6.44
C GLY A 347 -2.41 4.48 5.11
N ALA A 348 -1.32 4.22 4.39
CA ALA A 348 -1.26 3.58 3.08
C ALA A 348 -1.90 4.38 1.92
N ALA A 349 -2.74 5.38 2.18
CA ALA A 349 -3.31 6.29 1.19
C ALA A 349 -3.65 7.63 1.86
N ALA A 350 -3.71 8.70 1.07
CA ALA A 350 -4.18 9.99 1.55
C ALA A 350 -5.63 9.91 2.04
N THR A 351 -5.91 10.52 3.18
CA THR A 351 -7.26 10.53 3.77
C THR A 351 -8.09 11.66 3.15
N PRO A 352 -9.20 11.37 2.45
CA PRO A 352 -10.09 12.42 2.00
C PRO A 352 -10.63 13.22 3.19
N LEU A 353 -10.60 14.55 3.10
CA LEU A 353 -11.02 15.42 4.20
C LEU A 353 -12.47 15.16 4.66
N ALA A 354 -13.35 14.79 3.72
CA ALA A 354 -14.73 14.41 4.04
C ALA A 354 -14.79 13.17 4.94
N VAL A 355 -13.95 12.16 4.67
CA VAL A 355 -13.87 10.93 5.48
C VAL A 355 -13.33 11.24 6.87
N ALA A 356 -12.28 12.07 6.95
CA ALA A 356 -11.70 12.48 8.24
C ALA A 356 -12.75 13.21 9.10
N ARG A 357 -13.44 14.20 8.55
CA ARG A 357 -14.50 14.96 9.25
C ARG A 357 -15.65 14.05 9.71
N ALA A 358 -16.15 13.21 8.82
CA ALA A 358 -17.24 12.29 9.17
C ALA A 358 -16.86 11.33 10.31
N TRP A 359 -15.59 10.85 10.32
CA TRP A 359 -15.08 10.03 11.41
C TRP A 359 -15.01 10.81 12.73
N GLU A 360 -14.44 12.03 12.73
CA GLU A 360 -14.31 12.86 13.92
C GLU A 360 -15.68 13.29 14.48
N GLU A 361 -16.63 13.62 13.62
CA GLU A 361 -18.01 13.90 14.01
C GLU A 361 -18.71 12.69 14.67
N ALA A 362 -18.47 11.48 14.13
CA ALA A 362 -19.08 10.26 14.63
C ALA A 362 -18.44 9.77 15.94
N THR A 363 -17.14 10.05 16.17
CA THR A 363 -16.40 9.53 17.32
C THR A 363 -16.15 10.56 18.42
N GLY A 364 -16.07 11.85 18.08
CA GLY A 364 -15.53 12.90 18.95
C GLY A 364 -14.01 12.79 19.17
N GLY A 365 -13.35 11.76 18.62
CA GLY A 365 -11.91 11.56 18.65
C GLY A 365 -11.23 12.22 17.46
N VAL A 366 -9.92 11.94 17.30
CA VAL A 366 -9.13 12.48 16.20
C VAL A 366 -8.70 11.39 15.23
N ILE A 367 -8.60 11.73 13.95
CA ILE A 367 -7.94 10.89 12.94
C ILE A 367 -6.67 11.59 12.46
N ILE A 368 -5.56 10.85 12.44
CA ILE A 368 -4.27 11.34 11.98
C ILE A 368 -3.74 10.46 10.84
N GLU A 369 -3.00 11.06 9.94
CA GLU A 369 -2.27 10.35 8.91
C GLU A 369 -0.89 9.93 9.40
N GLY A 370 -0.47 8.73 8.99
CA GLY A 370 0.88 8.22 9.14
C GLY A 370 1.46 7.82 7.78
N TYR A 371 2.69 8.26 7.50
CA TYR A 371 3.44 7.91 6.30
C TYR A 371 4.63 7.03 6.65
N GLY A 372 4.86 6.04 5.79
CA GLY A 372 5.99 5.15 5.92
C GLY A 372 5.99 4.02 4.90
N MET A 373 6.96 3.13 5.06
CA MET A 373 7.17 1.98 4.19
C MET A 373 7.70 0.80 4.99
N THR A 374 7.66 -0.38 4.40
CA THR A 374 8.08 -1.62 5.08
C THR A 374 9.51 -1.54 5.59
N GLU A 375 10.40 -0.93 4.82
CA GLU A 375 11.83 -0.72 5.11
C GLU A 375 12.08 0.22 6.31
N ALA A 376 11.02 0.91 6.80
CA ALA A 376 11.05 1.79 7.97
C ALA A 376 10.23 1.28 9.17
N SER A 377 9.72 0.06 9.17
CA SER A 377 9.09 -0.67 10.29
C SER A 377 7.71 -0.22 10.85
N PRO A 378 6.81 0.54 10.25
CA PRO A 378 6.86 1.23 8.97
C PRO A 378 7.01 2.76 9.04
N ILE A 379 6.79 3.44 10.19
CA ILE A 379 6.50 4.87 10.26
C ILE A 379 7.76 5.73 10.15
N ILE A 380 7.68 6.77 9.31
CA ILE A 380 8.70 7.81 9.12
C ILE A 380 8.13 9.18 9.54
N LEU A 381 6.97 9.57 8.99
CA LEU A 381 6.31 10.84 9.23
C LEU A 381 4.88 10.60 9.75
N GLY A 382 4.33 11.56 10.47
CA GLY A 382 2.93 11.52 10.84
C GLY A 382 2.39 12.87 11.29
N ASN A 383 1.08 13.03 11.19
CA ASN A 383 0.40 14.18 11.72
C ASN A 383 0.44 14.15 13.27
N PRO A 384 0.73 15.29 13.93
CA PRO A 384 0.71 15.36 15.37
C PRO A 384 -0.71 15.19 15.93
N ILE A 385 -0.82 14.62 17.13
CA ILE A 385 -2.09 14.51 17.85
C ILE A 385 -2.32 15.83 18.59
N SER A 386 -2.55 16.88 17.84
CA SER A 386 -2.75 18.25 18.35
C SER A 386 -3.64 19.04 17.38
N PRO A 387 -4.16 20.21 17.81
CA PRO A 387 -4.88 21.12 16.91
C PRO A 387 -4.06 21.59 15.70
N GLU A 388 -2.74 21.54 15.79
CA GLU A 388 -1.83 21.95 14.72
C GLU A 388 -1.72 20.89 13.59
N ARG A 389 -2.38 19.72 13.74
CA ARG A 389 -2.38 18.71 12.68
C ARG A 389 -2.90 19.28 11.37
N ARG A 390 -2.32 18.81 10.27
CA ARG A 390 -2.66 19.23 8.91
C ARG A 390 -3.20 18.05 8.09
N PRO A 391 -4.52 17.83 8.07
CA PRO A 391 -5.11 16.73 7.30
C PRO A 391 -4.72 16.80 5.82
N GLY A 392 -4.35 15.65 5.25
CA GLY A 392 -3.86 15.54 3.87
C GLY A 392 -2.35 15.72 3.70
N ALA A 393 -1.62 16.18 4.74
CA ALA A 393 -0.16 16.17 4.75
C ALA A 393 0.35 14.81 5.26
N LEU A 394 1.60 14.47 4.90
CA LEU A 394 2.31 13.32 5.48
C LEU A 394 2.63 13.54 6.97
N GLY A 395 2.63 14.79 7.41
CA GLY A 395 2.97 15.20 8.75
C GLY A 395 4.42 15.67 8.90
N VAL A 396 4.97 15.44 10.09
CA VAL A 396 6.36 15.77 10.45
C VAL A 396 7.11 14.52 10.88
N PRO A 397 8.47 14.52 10.87
CA PRO A 397 9.25 13.35 11.26
C PRO A 397 8.93 12.85 12.66
N TYR A 398 8.83 11.54 12.82
CA TYR A 398 8.68 10.89 14.13
C TYR A 398 9.93 11.06 15.03
N PRO A 399 9.82 10.87 16.34
CA PRO A 399 10.97 10.95 17.26
C PRO A 399 12.16 10.12 16.77
N SER A 400 13.39 10.62 16.95
CA SER A 400 14.64 9.99 16.48
C SER A 400 14.73 9.75 14.97
N THR A 401 13.91 10.42 14.17
CA THR A 401 13.92 10.29 12.71
C THR A 401 14.48 11.55 12.06
N ASP A 402 15.57 11.40 11.32
CA ASP A 402 16.11 12.42 10.42
C ASP A 402 15.47 12.24 9.03
N VAL A 403 15.16 13.36 8.39
CA VAL A 403 14.73 13.36 6.97
C VAL A 403 15.44 14.48 6.21
N ARG A 404 15.63 14.28 4.92
CA ARG A 404 16.11 15.30 4.00
C ARG A 404 15.47 15.12 2.61
N LEU A 405 15.33 16.21 1.87
CA LEU A 405 14.88 16.18 0.48
C LEU A 405 16.09 16.40 -0.42
N VAL A 406 16.28 15.51 -1.38
CA VAL A 406 17.43 15.53 -2.29
C VAL A 406 16.97 15.50 -3.75
N ASP A 407 17.88 15.89 -4.65
CA ASP A 407 17.67 15.69 -6.07
C ASP A 407 17.48 14.19 -6.35
N PRO A 408 16.42 13.78 -7.06
CA PRO A 408 16.18 12.37 -7.34
C PRO A 408 17.30 11.67 -8.10
N ASP A 409 18.03 12.41 -8.96
CA ASP A 409 19.10 11.85 -9.78
C ASP A 409 20.48 11.97 -9.12
N ASP A 410 20.64 12.89 -8.17
CA ASP A 410 21.86 13.06 -7.38
C ASP A 410 21.54 13.18 -5.88
N PRO A 411 21.52 12.06 -5.13
CA PRO A 411 21.12 12.06 -3.74
C PRO A 411 22.07 12.80 -2.78
N ASP A 412 23.25 13.23 -3.25
CA ASP A 412 24.17 14.06 -2.48
C ASP A 412 23.80 15.55 -2.51
N VAL A 413 22.94 15.96 -3.45
CA VAL A 413 22.46 17.32 -3.61
C VAL A 413 21.12 17.52 -2.91
N GLN A 414 21.08 18.35 -1.87
CA GLN A 414 19.82 18.74 -1.23
C GLN A 414 19.07 19.75 -2.11
N VAL A 415 17.75 19.60 -2.18
CA VAL A 415 16.90 20.59 -2.87
C VAL A 415 16.62 21.78 -1.97
N GLU A 416 16.40 22.93 -2.59
CA GLU A 416 15.99 24.16 -1.89
C GLU A 416 14.63 24.00 -1.19
N PRO A 417 14.40 24.67 -0.05
CA PRO A 417 13.11 24.64 0.63
C PRO A 417 11.94 24.99 -0.31
N GLY A 418 10.82 24.30 -0.15
CA GLY A 418 9.64 24.46 -1.00
C GLY A 418 9.72 23.77 -2.37
N ARG A 419 10.88 23.19 -2.74
CA ARG A 419 11.03 22.39 -3.95
C ARG A 419 10.69 20.92 -3.69
N VAL A 420 10.27 20.25 -4.75
CA VAL A 420 10.05 18.79 -4.73
C VAL A 420 11.39 18.08 -4.81
N GLY A 421 11.62 17.12 -3.92
CA GLY A 421 12.80 16.25 -3.91
C GLY A 421 12.45 14.84 -3.47
N GLU A 422 13.38 13.89 -3.68
CA GLU A 422 13.22 12.54 -3.11
C GLU A 422 13.42 12.60 -1.60
N LEU A 423 12.47 12.03 -0.85
CA LEU A 423 12.56 11.93 0.61
C LEU A 423 13.57 10.85 0.98
N LEU A 424 14.60 11.23 1.73
CA LEU A 424 15.47 10.30 2.42
C LEU A 424 15.15 10.29 3.91
N ALA A 425 15.22 9.11 4.53
CA ALA A 425 14.96 8.93 5.95
C ALA A 425 16.09 8.18 6.64
N ARG A 426 16.38 8.56 7.89
CA ARG A 426 17.36 7.88 8.74
C ARG A 426 16.83 7.82 10.17
N GLY A 427 17.00 6.66 10.83
CA GLY A 427 16.59 6.46 12.21
C GLY A 427 16.72 5.01 12.65
N PRO A 428 16.51 4.70 13.93
CA PRO A 428 16.67 3.35 14.46
C PRO A 428 15.61 2.36 13.94
N GLN A 429 14.54 2.83 13.33
CA GLN A 429 13.51 2.01 12.71
C GLN A 429 13.87 1.56 11.29
N ILE A 430 14.92 2.13 10.67
CA ILE A 430 15.31 1.82 9.30
C ILE A 430 15.95 0.43 9.25
N PHE A 431 15.55 -0.37 8.27
CA PHE A 431 16.01 -1.73 8.07
C PHE A 431 17.53 -1.80 7.77
N PRO A 432 18.19 -2.92 8.04
CA PRO A 432 19.60 -3.10 7.69
C PRO A 432 19.83 -3.62 6.26
N GLY A 433 18.75 -3.83 5.48
CA GLY A 433 18.82 -4.28 4.09
C GLY A 433 17.83 -5.39 3.74
N TYR A 434 17.84 -5.79 2.49
CA TYR A 434 17.04 -6.91 1.99
C TYR A 434 17.71 -8.25 2.27
N TRP A 435 16.91 -9.28 2.47
CA TRP A 435 17.40 -10.64 2.74
C TRP A 435 17.97 -11.28 1.49
N GLY A 436 19.29 -11.54 1.50
CA GLY A 436 19.98 -12.18 0.38
C GLY A 436 20.16 -11.32 -0.87
N ASP A 437 19.90 -10.01 -0.79
CA ASP A 437 19.98 -9.09 -1.92
C ASP A 437 20.82 -7.85 -1.54
N SER A 438 22.13 -7.95 -1.71
CA SER A 438 23.07 -6.87 -1.39
C SER A 438 23.02 -5.74 -2.42
N GLU A 439 22.79 -6.04 -3.69
CA GLU A 439 22.73 -5.05 -4.77
C GLU A 439 21.57 -4.08 -4.57
N GLU A 440 20.37 -4.62 -4.33
CA GLU A 440 19.21 -3.78 -4.05
C GLU A 440 19.32 -3.05 -2.70
N THR A 441 20.01 -3.67 -1.72
CA THR A 441 20.29 -3.02 -0.44
C THR A 441 21.16 -1.78 -0.64
N GLU A 442 22.25 -1.88 -1.40
CA GLU A 442 23.15 -0.74 -1.69
C GLU A 442 22.45 0.34 -2.50
N ALA A 443 21.56 -0.04 -3.44
CA ALA A 443 20.77 0.92 -4.22
C ALA A 443 19.73 1.69 -3.38
N THR A 444 19.24 1.07 -2.29
CA THR A 444 18.16 1.62 -1.46
C THR A 444 18.67 2.27 -0.17
N LEU A 445 19.72 1.72 0.44
CA LEU A 445 20.30 2.19 1.71
C LEU A 445 21.66 2.85 1.47
N LEU A 446 21.64 4.17 1.38
CA LEU A 446 22.84 4.98 1.11
C LEU A 446 23.81 5.02 2.30
N PRO A 447 25.09 5.41 2.07
CA PRO A 447 26.08 5.61 3.12
C PRO A 447 25.54 6.49 4.26
N GLY A 448 25.90 6.14 5.51
CA GLY A 448 25.39 6.82 6.70
C GLY A 448 23.97 6.43 7.13
N GLY A 449 23.40 5.35 6.56
CA GLY A 449 22.13 4.78 6.96
C GLY A 449 20.91 5.55 6.43
N TRP A 450 21.03 6.24 5.31
CA TRP A 450 19.95 6.96 4.66
C TRP A 450 19.15 6.04 3.74
N LEU A 451 17.89 5.82 4.07
CA LEU A 451 16.93 5.08 3.25
C LEU A 451 16.40 5.98 2.14
N ARG A 452 16.52 5.57 0.90
CA ARG A 452 15.80 6.12 -0.25
C ARG A 452 14.35 5.64 -0.23
N THR A 453 13.41 6.54 -0.09
CA THR A 453 11.99 6.15 -0.07
C THR A 453 11.42 5.94 -1.46
N GLY A 454 12.02 6.56 -2.48
CA GLY A 454 11.48 6.61 -3.83
C GLY A 454 10.24 7.49 -3.96
N ASP A 455 9.84 8.18 -2.90
CA ASP A 455 8.71 9.09 -2.89
C ASP A 455 9.20 10.54 -3.04
N LEU A 456 8.57 11.28 -3.95
CA LEU A 456 8.82 12.69 -4.20
C LEU A 456 7.94 13.53 -3.28
N VAL A 457 8.57 14.39 -2.51
CA VAL A 457 7.93 15.09 -1.41
C VAL A 457 8.34 16.58 -1.45
N ARG A 458 7.48 17.46 -0.99
CA ARG A 458 7.78 18.86 -0.75
C ARG A 458 7.61 19.18 0.73
N GLN A 459 8.53 19.93 1.30
CA GLN A 459 8.34 20.54 2.60
C GLN A 459 7.72 21.93 2.40
N GLU A 460 6.61 22.18 3.07
CA GLU A 460 5.90 23.45 3.05
C GLU A 460 6.51 24.42 4.06
N ASP A 461 6.20 25.73 3.91
CA ASP A 461 6.75 26.79 4.77
C ASP A 461 6.47 26.62 6.25
N ASP A 462 5.37 25.92 6.59
CA ASP A 462 4.99 25.58 7.95
C ASP A 462 5.72 24.33 8.50
N GLY A 463 6.62 23.72 7.71
CA GLY A 463 7.44 22.58 8.10
C GLY A 463 6.79 21.21 7.90
N PHE A 464 5.52 21.14 7.45
CA PHE A 464 4.87 19.89 7.10
C PHE A 464 5.35 19.35 5.76
N TYR A 465 5.36 18.04 5.64
CA TYR A 465 5.71 17.34 4.41
C TYR A 465 4.45 16.90 3.66
N VAL A 466 4.44 17.11 2.34
CA VAL A 466 3.34 16.70 1.43
C VAL A 466 3.90 15.84 0.31
N ILE A 467 3.19 14.76 0.00
CA ILE A 467 3.54 13.91 -1.13
C ILE A 467 3.29 14.66 -2.45
N ALA A 468 4.28 14.68 -3.32
CA ALA A 468 4.08 15.10 -4.71
C ALA A 468 3.76 13.89 -5.58
N ASP A 469 4.63 12.84 -5.58
CA ASP A 469 4.38 11.57 -6.26
C ASP A 469 5.41 10.49 -5.90
N ARG A 470 5.45 9.41 -6.69
CA ARG A 470 6.50 8.41 -6.67
C ARG A 470 7.44 8.57 -7.84
N ARG A 471 8.73 8.55 -7.60
CA ARG A 471 9.76 8.68 -8.64
C ARG A 471 9.56 7.68 -9.81
N LYS A 472 9.22 6.44 -9.50
CA LYS A 472 9.02 5.36 -10.48
C LYS A 472 7.66 5.40 -11.19
N GLU A 473 6.72 6.23 -10.72
CA GLU A 473 5.39 6.39 -11.29
C GLU A 473 5.28 7.72 -12.06
N LEU A 474 6.35 8.54 -12.03
CA LEU A 474 6.44 9.80 -12.78
C LEU A 474 6.27 9.54 -14.29
N ILE A 475 5.43 10.32 -14.94
CA ILE A 475 5.16 10.20 -16.38
C ILE A 475 5.98 11.27 -17.10
N ILE A 476 6.81 10.86 -18.06
CA ILE A 476 7.59 11.80 -18.88
C ILE A 476 6.83 12.11 -20.16
N SER A 477 6.12 13.23 -20.17
CA SER A 477 5.31 13.66 -21.30
C SER A 477 5.89 14.94 -21.95
N GLY A 478 6.39 14.82 -23.19
CA GLY A 478 6.96 15.96 -23.93
C GLY A 478 8.21 16.57 -23.26
N GLY A 479 8.97 15.79 -22.49
CA GLY A 479 10.14 16.27 -21.76
C GLY A 479 9.81 16.92 -20.40
N PHE A 480 8.53 16.92 -19.99
CA PHE A 480 8.09 17.41 -18.69
C PHE A 480 7.72 16.27 -17.77
N ASN A 481 8.05 16.42 -16.49
CA ASN A 481 7.62 15.53 -15.44
C ASN A 481 6.15 15.80 -15.11
N VAL A 482 5.30 14.82 -15.34
CA VAL A 482 3.89 14.83 -14.94
C VAL A 482 3.72 13.95 -13.73
N TYR A 483 3.14 14.48 -12.69
CA TYR A 483 2.88 13.80 -11.43
C TYR A 483 1.48 13.14 -11.47
N PRO A 484 1.37 11.80 -11.57
CA PRO A 484 0.08 11.11 -11.59
C PRO A 484 -0.85 11.53 -10.47
N THR A 485 -0.33 11.74 -9.26
CA THR A 485 -1.12 12.12 -8.08
C THR A 485 -1.79 13.48 -8.25
N GLU A 486 -1.16 14.45 -8.89
CA GLU A 486 -1.76 15.76 -9.18
C GLU A 486 -2.89 15.64 -10.21
N VAL A 487 -2.67 14.84 -11.25
CA VAL A 487 -3.68 14.60 -12.28
C VAL A 487 -4.87 13.84 -11.69
N GLU A 488 -4.61 12.82 -10.86
CA GLU A 488 -5.66 12.09 -10.14
C GLU A 488 -6.46 13.00 -9.22
N ALA A 489 -5.82 13.90 -8.49
CA ALA A 489 -6.51 14.85 -7.60
C ALA A 489 -7.45 15.76 -8.40
N ALA A 490 -6.99 16.30 -9.53
CA ALA A 490 -7.81 17.11 -10.41
C ALA A 490 -9.02 16.35 -10.98
N VAL A 491 -8.80 15.13 -11.51
CA VAL A 491 -9.86 14.32 -12.12
C VAL A 491 -10.83 13.77 -11.07
N ARG A 492 -10.35 13.36 -9.90
CA ARG A 492 -11.18 12.86 -8.79
C ARG A 492 -12.15 13.92 -8.26
N SER A 493 -11.81 15.20 -8.41
CA SER A 493 -12.70 16.30 -8.01
C SER A 493 -13.94 16.46 -8.92
N MET A 494 -14.01 15.75 -10.05
CA MET A 494 -15.19 15.77 -10.94
C MET A 494 -16.38 15.08 -10.27
N PRO A 495 -17.59 15.68 -10.31
CA PRO A 495 -18.78 15.08 -9.69
C PRO A 495 -19.15 13.68 -10.18
N GLN A 496 -18.80 13.35 -11.43
CA GLN A 496 -19.11 12.08 -12.10
C GLN A 496 -18.11 10.96 -11.75
N VAL A 497 -16.95 11.29 -11.19
CA VAL A 497 -15.85 10.34 -10.93
C VAL A 497 -16.00 9.76 -9.52
N GLU A 498 -15.97 8.44 -9.40
CA GLU A 498 -15.88 7.73 -8.13
C GLU A 498 -14.40 7.58 -7.73
N ASP A 499 -13.58 7.08 -8.66
CA ASP A 499 -12.14 6.95 -8.45
C ASP A 499 -11.38 7.05 -9.78
N VAL A 500 -10.06 7.29 -9.68
CA VAL A 500 -9.19 7.42 -10.85
C VAL A 500 -7.77 6.97 -10.51
N ALA A 501 -7.12 6.30 -11.46
CA ALA A 501 -5.70 6.04 -11.48
C ALA A 501 -5.09 6.63 -12.75
N VAL A 502 -3.96 7.32 -12.62
CA VAL A 502 -3.26 7.92 -13.77
C VAL A 502 -1.95 7.18 -13.99
N VAL A 503 -1.71 6.79 -15.25
CA VAL A 503 -0.54 6.02 -15.65
C VAL A 503 0.05 6.55 -16.96
N GLY A 504 1.37 6.39 -17.12
CA GLY A 504 2.04 6.60 -18.39
C GLY A 504 1.95 5.37 -19.28
N LEU A 505 1.43 5.54 -20.51
CA LEU A 505 1.53 4.50 -21.52
C LEU A 505 2.46 4.95 -22.64
N PRO A 506 3.19 4.02 -23.30
CA PRO A 506 4.06 4.34 -24.43
C PRO A 506 3.32 5.15 -25.48
N GLY A 507 3.87 6.30 -25.83
CA GLY A 507 3.41 7.17 -26.91
C GLY A 507 4.41 7.21 -28.06
N ASP A 508 4.24 8.17 -28.98
CA ASP A 508 5.11 8.33 -30.12
C ASP A 508 6.46 8.92 -29.70
N SER A 509 7.54 8.50 -30.36
CA SER A 509 8.88 9.07 -30.22
C SER A 509 9.51 9.01 -28.82
N GLY A 510 9.21 7.94 -28.03
CA GLY A 510 9.83 7.74 -26.71
C GLY A 510 9.20 8.55 -25.58
N ASN A 511 8.14 9.32 -25.84
CA ASN A 511 7.34 9.97 -24.81
C ASN A 511 6.27 9.04 -24.25
N GLU A 512 5.79 9.33 -23.03
CA GLU A 512 4.61 8.68 -22.47
C GLU A 512 3.36 9.55 -22.66
N ASN A 513 2.24 8.87 -22.90
CA ASN A 513 0.92 9.49 -22.88
C ASN A 513 0.35 9.41 -21.47
N VAL A 514 -0.12 10.53 -20.96
CA VAL A 514 -0.87 10.56 -19.69
C VAL A 514 -2.25 9.95 -19.93
N VAL A 515 -2.55 8.83 -19.27
CA VAL A 515 -3.81 8.09 -19.39
C VAL A 515 -4.53 8.08 -18.04
N ALA A 516 -5.76 8.56 -18.01
CA ALA A 516 -6.60 8.48 -16.82
C ALA A 516 -7.54 7.27 -16.90
N ALA A 517 -7.31 6.28 -16.05
CA ALA A 517 -8.19 5.13 -15.85
C ALA A 517 -9.25 5.51 -14.80
N ILE A 518 -10.50 5.64 -15.21
CA ILE A 518 -11.58 6.26 -14.42
C ILE A 518 -12.61 5.20 -14.07
N LEU A 519 -12.97 5.13 -12.79
CA LEU A 519 -14.16 4.46 -12.29
C LEU A 519 -15.26 5.52 -12.13
N PRO A 520 -16.27 5.57 -13.02
CA PRO A 520 -17.36 6.53 -12.88
C PRO A 520 -18.32 6.12 -11.77
N LYS A 521 -19.01 7.09 -11.18
CA LYS A 521 -20.13 6.82 -10.27
C LYS A 521 -21.25 6.10 -11.02
N GLU A 522 -22.05 5.33 -10.30
CA GLU A 522 -23.17 4.55 -10.86
C GLU A 522 -24.09 5.42 -11.74
N GLY A 523 -24.32 4.98 -12.97
CA GLY A 523 -25.15 5.69 -13.95
C GLY A 523 -24.50 6.94 -14.56
N GLN A 524 -23.26 7.27 -14.26
CA GLN A 524 -22.55 8.41 -14.84
C GLN A 524 -21.67 7.98 -16.03
N THR A 525 -21.48 8.91 -16.95
CA THR A 525 -20.55 8.77 -18.08
C THR A 525 -19.54 9.90 -18.06
N VAL A 526 -18.32 9.62 -18.49
CA VAL A 526 -17.21 10.58 -18.53
C VAL A 526 -16.54 10.50 -19.89
N THR A 527 -16.32 11.65 -20.54
CA THR A 527 -15.58 11.74 -21.81
C THR A 527 -14.23 12.40 -21.63
N LEU A 528 -13.30 12.16 -22.57
CA LEU A 528 -11.98 12.77 -22.56
C LEU A 528 -12.07 14.31 -22.56
N GLU A 529 -12.96 14.88 -23.37
CA GLU A 529 -13.16 16.32 -23.46
C GLU A 529 -13.60 16.91 -22.13
N GLN A 530 -14.52 16.25 -21.42
CA GLN A 530 -14.99 16.67 -20.10
C GLN A 530 -13.85 16.62 -19.07
N VAL A 531 -13.04 15.55 -19.08
CA VAL A 531 -11.88 15.39 -18.19
C VAL A 531 -10.86 16.50 -18.43
N ARG A 532 -10.52 16.75 -19.70
CA ARG A 532 -9.55 17.80 -20.06
C ARG A 532 -10.04 19.20 -19.68
N ALA A 533 -11.27 19.55 -20.04
CA ALA A 533 -11.86 20.85 -19.69
C ALA A 533 -11.98 21.06 -18.16
N TRP A 534 -12.15 19.99 -17.40
CA TRP A 534 -12.17 20.08 -15.95
C TRP A 534 -10.77 20.23 -15.37
N ALA A 535 -9.84 19.40 -15.80
CA ALA A 535 -8.47 19.34 -15.29
C ALA A 535 -7.64 20.61 -15.69
N GLU A 536 -7.92 21.23 -16.83
CA GLU A 536 -7.27 22.44 -17.30
C GLU A 536 -7.44 23.63 -16.35
N LYS A 537 -8.42 23.60 -15.46
CA LYS A 537 -8.62 24.64 -14.44
C LYS A 537 -7.50 24.68 -13.39
N THR A 538 -6.77 23.57 -13.23
CA THR A 538 -5.76 23.41 -12.16
C THR A 538 -4.44 22.83 -12.65
N LEU A 539 -4.42 22.20 -13.85
CA LEU A 539 -3.23 21.54 -14.38
C LEU A 539 -2.68 22.29 -15.60
N SER A 540 -1.37 22.22 -15.75
CA SER A 540 -0.67 22.67 -16.97
C SER A 540 -1.05 21.79 -18.16
N HIS A 541 -1.05 22.36 -19.37
CA HIS A 541 -1.46 21.68 -20.59
C HIS A 541 -0.72 20.37 -20.88
N TYR A 542 0.58 20.25 -20.52
CA TYR A 542 1.37 19.05 -20.71
C TYR A 542 0.96 17.91 -19.77
N ALA A 543 0.33 18.21 -18.63
CA ALA A 543 -0.15 17.25 -17.65
C ALA A 543 -1.59 16.75 -17.92
N LEU A 544 -2.30 17.34 -18.89
CA LEU A 544 -3.66 16.96 -19.20
C LEU A 544 -3.70 15.53 -19.80
N PRO A 545 -4.65 14.70 -19.37
CA PRO A 545 -4.83 13.37 -19.95
C PRO A 545 -4.99 13.41 -21.46
N ARG A 546 -4.25 12.56 -22.17
CA ARG A 546 -4.37 12.38 -23.61
C ARG A 546 -5.38 11.28 -23.99
N GLN A 547 -5.61 10.36 -23.05
CA GLN A 547 -6.54 9.26 -23.20
C GLN A 547 -7.26 9.01 -21.87
N ILE A 548 -8.45 8.42 -21.93
CA ILE A 548 -9.14 7.87 -20.77
C ILE A 548 -9.43 6.39 -21.00
N ALA A 549 -9.48 5.63 -19.92
CA ALA A 549 -10.00 4.26 -19.88
C ALA A 549 -11.10 4.20 -18.82
N ILE A 550 -12.24 3.61 -19.15
CA ILE A 550 -13.33 3.43 -18.20
C ILE A 550 -13.21 2.04 -17.59
N LEU A 551 -13.07 1.98 -16.28
CA LEU A 551 -12.95 0.75 -15.51
C LEU A 551 -14.28 0.41 -14.83
N SER A 552 -14.55 -0.88 -14.68
CA SER A 552 -15.67 -1.39 -13.87
C SER A 552 -15.26 -1.61 -12.40
N GLU A 553 -13.97 -1.76 -12.15
CA GLU A 553 -13.39 -1.93 -10.82
C GLU A 553 -11.97 -1.36 -10.81
N MET A 554 -11.58 -0.71 -9.70
CA MET A 554 -10.23 -0.18 -9.54
C MET A 554 -9.33 -1.22 -8.87
N PRO A 555 -8.22 -1.67 -9.52
CA PRO A 555 -7.28 -2.62 -8.92
C PRO A 555 -6.68 -2.07 -7.62
N ARG A 556 -6.81 -2.82 -6.53
CA ARG A 556 -6.33 -2.41 -5.20
C ARG A 556 -5.56 -3.51 -4.49
N SER A 557 -4.62 -3.10 -3.66
CA SER A 557 -3.91 -3.99 -2.74
C SER A 557 -4.84 -4.46 -1.61
N VAL A 558 -4.39 -5.45 -0.81
CA VAL A 558 -5.12 -5.98 0.36
C VAL A 558 -5.45 -4.89 1.39
N ILE A 559 -4.62 -3.84 1.45
CA ILE A 559 -4.81 -2.67 2.30
C ILE A 559 -5.52 -1.52 1.55
N GLY A 560 -6.17 -1.78 0.40
CA GLY A 560 -6.98 -0.82 -0.33
C GLY A 560 -6.23 0.21 -1.18
N LYS A 561 -4.89 0.15 -1.26
CA LYS A 561 -4.09 1.06 -2.10
C LYS A 561 -4.32 0.75 -3.57
N VAL A 562 -4.57 1.77 -4.40
CA VAL A 562 -4.66 1.63 -5.86
C VAL A 562 -3.32 1.12 -6.41
N LEU A 563 -3.38 0.11 -7.25
CA LEU A 563 -2.22 -0.53 -7.88
C LEU A 563 -2.05 0.02 -9.31
N ARG A 564 -1.44 1.20 -9.45
CA ARG A 564 -1.19 1.84 -10.77
C ARG A 564 -0.48 0.91 -11.74
N ARG A 565 0.45 0.10 -11.24
CA ARG A 565 1.13 -0.91 -12.07
C ARG A 565 0.15 -1.92 -12.66
N ALA A 566 -0.77 -2.47 -11.88
CA ALA A 566 -1.77 -3.40 -12.39
C ALA A 566 -2.70 -2.73 -13.41
N VAL A 567 -3.11 -1.48 -13.15
CA VAL A 567 -3.87 -0.67 -14.11
C VAL A 567 -3.09 -0.50 -15.42
N ARG A 568 -1.81 -0.15 -15.34
CA ARG A 568 -0.93 0.00 -16.51
C ARG A 568 -0.79 -1.30 -17.30
N GLU A 569 -0.55 -2.42 -16.63
CA GLU A 569 -0.45 -3.75 -17.24
C GLU A 569 -1.76 -4.16 -17.94
N GLU A 570 -2.91 -3.94 -17.31
CA GLU A 570 -4.23 -4.21 -17.89
C GLU A 570 -4.49 -3.36 -19.14
N LEU A 571 -4.16 -2.06 -19.10
CA LEU A 571 -4.32 -1.17 -20.25
C LEU A 571 -3.36 -1.51 -21.40
N LEU A 572 -2.14 -1.93 -21.12
CA LEU A 572 -1.21 -2.41 -22.14
C LEU A 572 -1.71 -3.69 -22.81
N ALA A 573 -2.16 -4.66 -22.03
CA ALA A 573 -2.71 -5.91 -22.55
C ALA A 573 -3.97 -5.66 -23.42
N ALA A 574 -4.85 -4.74 -22.99
CA ALA A 574 -6.03 -4.35 -23.77
C ALA A 574 -5.65 -3.67 -25.09
N ARG A 575 -4.59 -2.85 -25.08
CA ARG A 575 -4.06 -2.20 -26.29
C ARG A 575 -3.45 -3.21 -27.27
N GLU A 576 -2.67 -4.18 -26.78
CA GLU A 576 -2.10 -5.26 -27.58
C GLU A 576 -3.20 -6.11 -28.21
N ALA A 577 -4.20 -6.55 -27.43
CA ALA A 577 -5.34 -7.31 -27.93
C ALA A 577 -6.15 -6.54 -29.00
N ALA A 578 -6.32 -5.22 -28.84
CA ALA A 578 -6.96 -4.38 -29.84
C ALA A 578 -6.12 -4.26 -31.12
N SER A 579 -4.80 -4.16 -31.00
CA SER A 579 -3.87 -4.12 -32.14
C SER A 579 -3.88 -5.42 -32.92
N ASP A 580 -3.83 -6.57 -32.23
CA ASP A 580 -3.91 -7.90 -32.84
C ASP A 580 -5.23 -8.13 -33.56
N ALA A 581 -6.35 -7.70 -32.96
CA ALA A 581 -7.67 -7.78 -33.57
C ALA A 581 -7.76 -6.91 -34.85
N ALA A 582 -7.18 -5.69 -34.81
CA ALA A 582 -7.12 -4.80 -35.96
C ALA A 582 -6.22 -5.38 -37.06
N GLY A 583 -5.07 -5.96 -36.69
CA GLY A 583 -4.17 -6.66 -37.60
C GLY A 583 -4.82 -7.88 -38.26
N ALA A 584 -5.54 -8.68 -37.48
CA ALA A 584 -6.30 -9.83 -38.00
C ALA A 584 -7.43 -9.39 -38.96
N ALA A 585 -8.15 -8.30 -38.62
CA ALA A 585 -9.19 -7.74 -39.47
C ALA A 585 -8.61 -7.19 -40.80
N ALA A 586 -7.46 -6.51 -40.72
CA ALA A 586 -6.76 -6.02 -41.91
C ALA A 586 -6.24 -7.17 -42.78
N ALA A 587 -5.67 -8.22 -42.19
CA ALA A 587 -5.24 -9.43 -42.88
C ALA A 587 -6.41 -10.15 -43.55
N ALA A 588 -7.53 -10.31 -42.86
CA ALA A 588 -8.75 -10.88 -43.42
C ALA A 588 -9.31 -10.04 -44.57
N SER A 589 -9.28 -8.71 -44.47
CA SER A 589 -9.69 -7.79 -45.55
C SER A 589 -8.77 -7.91 -46.74
N THR A 590 -7.46 -8.00 -46.57
CA THR A 590 -6.47 -8.18 -47.63
C THR A 590 -6.64 -9.54 -48.32
N ALA A 591 -6.83 -10.62 -47.55
CA ALA A 591 -7.09 -11.96 -48.09
C ALA A 591 -8.40 -12.00 -48.89
N ALA A 592 -9.46 -11.33 -48.44
CA ALA A 592 -10.73 -11.20 -49.16
C ALA A 592 -10.54 -10.41 -50.45
N ALA A 593 -9.77 -9.32 -50.44
CA ALA A 593 -9.44 -8.55 -51.66
C ALA A 593 -8.63 -9.38 -52.65
N THR A 594 -7.64 -10.15 -52.21
CA THR A 594 -6.85 -11.02 -53.03
C THR A 594 -7.70 -12.11 -53.67
N ALA A 595 -8.57 -12.78 -52.88
CA ALA A 595 -9.49 -13.80 -53.39
C ALA A 595 -10.51 -13.25 -54.41
N LEU A 596 -10.91 -11.97 -54.23
CA LEU A 596 -11.79 -11.27 -55.18
C LEU A 596 -11.04 -11.01 -56.52
N VAL A 597 -9.80 -10.55 -56.46
CA VAL A 597 -8.96 -10.32 -57.65
C VAL A 597 -8.70 -11.65 -58.40
N GLU A 598 -8.40 -12.76 -57.71
CA GLU A 598 -8.24 -14.08 -58.28
C GLU A 598 -9.54 -14.55 -58.99
N ARG A 599 -10.71 -14.39 -58.34
CA ARG A 599 -12.00 -14.72 -58.93
C ARG A 599 -12.36 -13.87 -60.15
N LEU A 600 -11.99 -12.60 -60.18
CA LEU A 600 -12.17 -11.71 -61.32
C LEU A 600 -11.19 -12.05 -62.46
N GLY A 601 -9.95 -12.49 -62.13
CA GLY A 601 -8.97 -13.01 -63.08
C GLY A 601 -9.44 -14.30 -63.76
N GLU A 602 -9.97 -15.25 -63.00
CA GLU A 602 -10.55 -16.50 -63.53
C GLU A 602 -11.82 -16.26 -64.39
N ALA A 603 -12.62 -15.26 -64.05
CA ALA A 603 -13.82 -14.90 -64.82
C ALA A 603 -13.50 -14.23 -66.15
N SER A 604 -12.38 -13.49 -66.24
CA SER A 604 -11.85 -12.89 -67.51
C SER A 604 -11.17 -13.91 -68.40
N GLY A 605 -10.58 -14.97 -67.85
CA GLY A 605 -9.90 -16.05 -68.61
C GLY A 605 -10.86 -17.03 -69.31
N ARG A 606 -12.17 -17.03 -68.99
CA ARG A 606 -13.17 -17.92 -69.60
C ARG A 606 -13.94 -17.33 -70.80
N ARG A 607 -13.64 -16.14 -71.28
CA ARG A 607 -14.28 -15.50 -72.43
C ARG A 607 -13.41 -15.42 -73.70
N GLY A 608 -12.56 -16.37 -73.99
CA GLY A 608 -11.68 -16.36 -75.15
C GLY A 608 -11.53 -17.71 -75.82
N ALA A 609 -12.64 -18.30 -76.36
CA ALA A 609 -12.54 -19.37 -77.33
C ALA A 609 -13.65 -19.27 -78.40
N ARG A 610 -13.41 -18.70 -79.51
CA ARG A 610 -14.12 -18.96 -80.80
C ARG A 610 -13.12 -19.18 -81.91
N PRO A 611 -13.43 -20.09 -82.85
CA PRO A 611 -12.43 -20.67 -83.71
C PRO A 611 -12.18 -19.88 -84.99
N GLY A 612 -11.00 -20.13 -85.58
CA GLY A 612 -10.27 -19.54 -86.64
C GLY A 612 -10.95 -19.26 -88.00
N VAL A 613 -10.35 -18.33 -88.68
CA VAL A 613 -10.22 -18.26 -90.16
C VAL A 613 -8.90 -17.54 -90.41
N ASP A 614 -8.08 -18.14 -91.29
CA ASP A 614 -6.77 -17.76 -91.71
C ASP A 614 -6.82 -16.86 -92.96
N PRO A 615 -5.74 -16.42 -93.61
CA PRO A 615 -5.24 -15.05 -93.54
C PRO A 615 -5.25 -14.33 -94.92
N ALA A 616 -4.97 -13.08 -94.99
CA ALA A 616 -4.12 -12.43 -95.94
C ALA A 616 -4.16 -10.89 -95.93
N ALA A 617 -2.95 -10.38 -96.07
CA ALA A 617 -2.56 -9.19 -96.81
C ALA A 617 -2.73 -7.77 -96.28
N ALA A 618 -1.58 -7.12 -96.30
CA ALA A 618 -1.28 -5.73 -96.64
C ALA A 618 -1.53 -4.69 -95.54
N GLY A 619 -0.51 -4.08 -94.98
CA GLY A 619 0.22 -3.00 -95.57
C GLY A 619 -0.05 -1.67 -94.91
N ALA A 620 1.06 -1.02 -94.62
CA ALA A 620 1.24 0.40 -94.51
C ALA A 620 0.94 1.15 -93.17
N GLU A 621 1.95 1.55 -92.53
CA GLU A 621 2.39 2.91 -92.18
C GLU A 621 1.38 3.82 -91.52
N SER A 622 1.60 4.38 -90.33
CA SER A 622 2.32 5.64 -90.08
C SER A 622 2.08 6.13 -88.66
N ASP A 623 3.19 6.55 -88.13
CA ASP A 623 3.39 7.70 -87.19
C ASP A 623 2.57 7.88 -85.89
N GLY A 624 3.38 7.96 -84.85
CA GLY A 624 2.97 8.55 -83.58
C GLY A 624 2.70 10.06 -83.60
N PRO A 625 2.43 10.72 -82.50
CA PRO A 625 3.52 11.03 -81.56
C PRO A 625 3.17 11.06 -80.08
N ALA A 626 4.19 10.83 -79.29
CA ALA A 626 4.71 11.47 -78.11
C ALA A 626 3.76 12.11 -77.08
N GLY A 627 4.00 11.68 -75.83
CA GLY A 627 3.50 12.33 -74.63
C GLY A 627 4.03 13.73 -74.37
N PRO A 628 3.69 14.27 -73.20
CA PRO A 628 4.78 14.68 -72.34
C PRO A 628 4.56 14.42 -70.85
N THR A 629 5.66 14.13 -70.21
CA THR A 629 5.92 14.16 -68.77
C THR A 629 6.06 15.60 -68.24
N PRO A 630 5.88 15.83 -66.97
CA PRO A 630 5.83 17.16 -66.38
C PRO A 630 7.16 17.60 -65.81
N SER A 631 7.35 18.88 -65.74
CA SER A 631 8.49 19.56 -65.09
C SER A 631 8.02 20.46 -63.97
N ALA A 632 8.86 20.51 -62.97
CA ALA A 632 8.93 21.33 -61.78
C ALA A 632 8.83 22.87 -62.04
N GLY A 633 8.45 23.61 -60.99
CA GLY A 633 8.65 25.06 -60.93
C GLY A 633 7.96 25.72 -59.77
N ARG A 634 8.73 26.06 -58.73
CA ARG A 634 8.50 27.21 -57.86
C ARG A 634 8.76 28.51 -58.66
N PRO A 635 8.34 29.73 -58.23
CA PRO A 635 8.50 30.34 -56.90
C PRO A 635 7.30 31.24 -56.43
N GLY A 636 7.39 31.73 -55.20
CA GLY A 636 6.60 32.84 -54.72
C GLY A 636 7.02 34.20 -55.33
N PRO A 637 6.34 35.29 -54.96
CA PRO A 637 6.79 36.06 -53.80
C PRO A 637 5.70 36.91 -53.09
N ASP A 638 6.17 37.51 -52.01
CA ASP A 638 5.83 38.80 -51.41
C ASP A 638 4.55 38.99 -50.59
N GLY A 639 4.80 39.30 -49.34
CA GLY A 639 3.92 40.12 -48.53
C GLY A 639 3.92 41.58 -48.97
N PRO A 640 3.21 42.48 -48.37
CA PRO A 640 3.67 43.05 -47.09
C PRO A 640 2.54 43.55 -46.14
N ASP A 641 3.01 44.04 -44.99
CA ASP A 641 2.56 45.18 -44.20
C ASP A 641 1.76 44.91 -42.93
N ASP A 642 2.50 45.01 -41.87
CA ASP A 642 2.13 45.60 -40.59
C ASP A 642 1.71 47.09 -40.76
N PRO A 643 0.78 47.63 -39.98
CA PRO A 643 1.28 48.62 -39.03
C PRO A 643 0.60 48.69 -37.64
N ALA A 644 1.48 48.91 -36.67
CA ALA A 644 1.38 49.93 -35.62
C ALA A 644 0.34 49.82 -34.50
N ASP A 645 0.89 49.65 -33.33
CA ASP A 645 0.46 50.14 -32.02
C ASP A 645 0.06 51.64 -32.06
N PRO A 646 -0.88 52.07 -31.22
CA PRO A 646 -0.45 53.05 -30.24
C PRO A 646 -0.98 52.87 -28.81
N ASP A 647 -0.05 52.93 -27.90
CA ASP A 647 0.00 53.62 -26.62
C ASP A 647 -1.23 54.46 -26.24
N GLU A 648 -1.77 54.23 -25.05
CA GLU A 648 -2.22 55.28 -24.14
C GLU A 648 -2.38 54.79 -22.72
N SER A 649 -1.56 55.35 -21.89
CA SER A 649 -1.60 55.50 -20.46
C SER A 649 -2.89 56.12 -19.93
N VAL A 650 -3.43 55.66 -18.80
CA VAL A 650 -4.10 56.50 -17.79
C VAL A 650 -4.04 55.82 -16.42
N GLU A 651 -3.25 56.41 -15.52
CA GLU A 651 -3.41 56.81 -14.12
C GLU A 651 -4.34 56.05 -13.19
N SER A 652 -3.69 55.61 -12.16
CA SER A 652 -3.96 55.68 -10.71
C SER A 652 -5.31 56.22 -10.21
N GLU A 653 -5.97 55.45 -9.35
CA GLU A 653 -6.64 55.99 -8.17
C GLU A 653 -6.67 54.95 -7.04
N LYS A 654 -5.99 55.28 -5.92
CA LYS A 654 -6.31 54.88 -4.56
C LYS A 654 -7.45 55.71 -4.03
N PRO A 655 -8.32 55.18 -3.18
CA PRO A 655 -8.70 55.91 -1.96
C PRO A 655 -8.59 55.01 -0.70
N THR A 656 -7.76 55.50 0.22
CA THR A 656 -8.08 56.10 1.52
C THR A 656 -8.91 55.28 2.52
N ASP A 657 -8.17 54.91 3.54
CA ASP A 657 -8.57 54.58 4.90
C ASP A 657 -9.46 55.69 5.51
N PRO A 658 -10.41 55.37 6.41
CA PRO A 658 -10.43 56.14 7.63
C PRO A 658 -10.45 55.29 8.92
N ALA A 659 -9.64 55.76 9.80
CA ALA A 659 -9.43 55.38 11.16
C ALA A 659 -10.53 55.80 12.12
N LYS A 660 -10.43 55.18 13.32
CA LYS A 660 -10.80 55.62 14.69
C LYS A 660 -12.22 55.40 15.16
N SER A 661 -12.36 54.68 16.20
CA SER A 661 -12.31 54.89 17.64
C SER A 661 -13.41 54.05 18.29
N ALA A 662 -13.16 53.28 19.33
CA ALA A 662 -13.23 53.61 20.73
C ALA A 662 -13.10 52.34 21.57
N GLU A 663 -12.13 52.27 22.43
CA GLU A 663 -12.31 51.77 23.80
C GLU A 663 -13.10 52.84 24.59
N PRO A 664 -13.79 52.53 25.71
CA PRO A 664 -13.26 51.90 26.90
C PRO A 664 -14.30 51.05 27.67
N GLU A 665 -13.97 50.31 28.63
CA GLU A 665 -14.08 50.49 30.10
C GLU A 665 -14.02 49.14 30.84
N GLU A 666 -13.16 49.13 31.79
CA GLU A 666 -13.10 48.20 32.92
C GLU A 666 -14.37 48.24 33.75
N SER A 667 -14.77 47.11 34.31
CA SER A 667 -15.31 47.10 35.66
C SER A 667 -15.02 45.74 36.33
N GLU A 668 -14.20 45.84 37.37
CA GLU A 668 -14.15 44.90 38.49
C GLU A 668 -15.58 44.65 39.05
N ASP A 669 -15.90 43.44 39.42
CA ASP A 669 -16.19 43.15 40.84
C ASP A 669 -16.38 41.64 41.11
N ARG A 670 -15.72 41.24 42.17
CA ARG A 670 -15.83 40.18 43.17
C ARG A 670 -17.13 39.34 43.20
N SER A 671 -17.01 38.07 43.24
CA SER A 671 -17.14 37.20 44.46
C SER A 671 -16.85 35.73 44.11
#